data_94f2b7d8519971e950fb517b9065a20d
#
_entry.id   94f2b7d8519971e950fb517b9065a20d
#
_cell.length_a   1.000
_cell.length_b   1.000
_cell.length_c   1.000
_cell.angle_alpha   90.00
_cell.angle_beta   90.00
_cell.angle_gamma   90.00
#
_symmetry.space_group_name_H-M   'P 1'
#
loop_
_entity.id
_entity.type
_entity.pdbx_description
1 polymer ?
#
loop_
_entity_poly.entity_id
_entity_poly.type
_entity_poly.pdbx_seq_one_letter_code
_entity_poly.pdbx_strand_id
1 'polypeptide(L)'
;MALNFPFPSPLNLPIPRRFVILILSGSILVLFLHTFAPSTLPPALTPNLPHHEPDASYFSPSKWLPPILNPNTPSRPAEFDEDGQCLFLSPYDALSPNEKKRAEMLVLESVSPGIVKSHKPPSEGNDYDPDFDDEFSALSNETKSQPSGLTHPILGLLREGEMKWNSMLARQSQSLEQAVKVYKDKWNRNPPKGFDEWWHFAENNNVLLPDEYDAIMESLLPFYGLPIKTLQERLEETEKIQETFTLIIHDGKVELQWNDDYSRDTWWASRPRADSQINLLEPFIKHIGAFRATFTIHDQPSILLDHARQEELINAAKSGKISNHPNENDRFEQDWSKACAKDSPLNKGEQELPAADTFINAHGPAMDICQHPSYMENHGMLLEEHNSETHPKPHTKLYPILVPSKTMLNGDIPVTPIGRDGRRDDVGPDPEWSRKSGKLYWRGLATGLNHDKKKGSKWRQSHRERLHFLANDKSDSYTEVLAPVGSTGEAELSRLPLKELGEYYMDVKLAGGHWQCDWDDGTCDEMEKEIEFAGKDNAERSNDFKYVFDTDGNAWSSRFPRLMASNNVVVKATVFPEWNTKSLPEWYAYVPSKMDYSDLFSIMSFFRGTPSGRGAHDEVARRIALNGQCWVERTWRREDLQAYMFRLYLEYARLVSPDRDNGKMDYILPGQHSNTHPVVADKGGEVHVPVAAEVVPPMVDE
;
A
#
# COMPACT_ATOMS: atom_id res chain seq x y z
N MET A 1 13.91 0.13 65.91
CA MET A 1 14.97 -0.89 66.03
C MET A 1 15.59 -1.01 64.66
N ALA A 2 16.80 -0.47 64.57
CA ALA A 2 17.59 -0.51 63.31
C ALA A 2 18.45 -1.76 63.33
N LEU A 3 18.53 -2.48 62.21
CA LEU A 3 19.53 -3.51 62.03
C LEU A 3 20.30 -3.19 60.74
N ASN A 4 21.56 -2.83 60.94
CA ASN A 4 22.62 -2.66 59.92
C ASN A 4 23.10 -4.01 59.44
N PHE A 5 23.32 -4.17 58.12
CA PHE A 5 24.22 -5.15 57.56
C PHE A 5 25.20 -4.48 56.56
N PRO A 6 26.48 -4.90 56.56
CA PRO A 6 27.57 -4.19 55.88
C PRO A 6 27.76 -4.67 54.44
N PHE A 7 28.15 -3.75 53.56
CA PHE A 7 28.61 -3.99 52.20
C PHE A 7 30.06 -4.47 52.14
N PRO A 8 30.44 -5.39 51.27
CA PRO A 8 31.80 -5.64 50.97
C PRO A 8 32.32 -4.78 49.82
N SER A 9 33.56 -4.34 49.91
CA SER A 9 34.32 -3.49 49.01
C SER A 9 34.64 -4.17 47.67
N PRO A 10 34.87 -3.42 46.59
CA PRO A 10 35.22 -3.97 45.29
C PRO A 10 36.71 -4.33 45.20
N LEU A 11 36.97 -5.52 44.64
CA LEU A 11 38.27 -6.01 44.30
C LEU A 11 38.76 -5.39 42.96
N ASN A 12 39.94 -4.73 43.04
CA ASN A 12 40.71 -4.30 41.86
C ASN A 12 41.38 -5.49 41.17
N LEU A 13 41.11 -5.68 39.90
CA LEU A 13 41.89 -6.55 39.03
C LEU A 13 42.36 -5.76 37.79
N PRO A 14 43.64 -5.91 37.39
CA PRO A 14 44.22 -5.13 36.28
C PRO A 14 43.90 -5.79 34.93
N ILE A 15 43.50 -4.96 33.97
CA ILE A 15 43.25 -5.36 32.57
C ILE A 15 44.58 -5.30 31.79
N PRO A 16 45.01 -6.38 31.11
CA PRO A 16 46.20 -6.32 30.24
C PRO A 16 45.83 -5.70 28.88
N ARG A 17 46.65 -4.70 28.49
CA ARG A 17 46.63 -4.13 27.15
C ARG A 17 47.14 -5.16 26.14
N ARG A 18 46.33 -5.54 25.15
CA ARG A 18 46.79 -6.24 23.94
C ARG A 18 46.76 -5.28 22.76
N PHE A 19 47.93 -5.03 22.20
CA PHE A 19 48.10 -4.43 20.88
C PHE A 19 47.88 -5.53 19.83
N VAL A 20 47.02 -5.29 18.85
CA VAL A 20 46.96 -6.08 17.63
C VAL A 20 47.50 -5.21 16.50
N ILE A 21 48.69 -5.57 15.99
CA ILE A 21 49.26 -4.98 14.77
C ILE A 21 48.91 -5.92 13.64
N LEU A 22 48.07 -5.43 12.69
CA LEU A 22 47.83 -6.09 11.41
C LEU A 22 48.67 -5.37 10.35
N ILE A 23 49.70 -6.06 9.83
CA ILE A 23 50.49 -5.61 8.68
C ILE A 23 49.83 -6.17 7.42
N LEU A 24 49.26 -5.33 6.60
CA LEU A 24 48.93 -5.62 5.21
C LEU A 24 49.75 -4.68 4.31
N SER A 25 50.34 -5.27 3.32
CA SER A 25 51.32 -4.71 2.38
C SER A 25 50.92 -3.32 1.86
N GLY A 26 51.75 -2.32 2.22
CA GLY A 26 52.01 -1.16 1.37
C GLY A 26 51.37 0.17 1.74
N SER A 27 50.64 0.33 2.88
CA SER A 27 50.23 1.67 3.31
C SER A 27 49.94 1.71 4.81
N ILE A 28 50.62 2.58 5.53
CA ILE A 28 50.40 2.84 6.95
C ILE A 28 49.36 3.94 7.09
N LEU A 29 48.20 3.60 7.68
CA LEU A 29 47.22 4.58 8.10
C LEU A 29 47.21 4.69 9.63
N VAL A 30 47.62 5.85 10.16
CA VAL A 30 47.59 6.15 11.59
C VAL A 30 46.31 6.88 11.93
N LEU A 31 45.42 6.23 12.68
CA LEU A 31 44.21 6.87 13.24
C LEU A 31 44.54 7.36 14.67
N PHE A 32 44.48 8.67 14.90
CA PHE A 32 44.46 9.27 16.23
C PHE A 32 43.01 9.39 16.74
N LEU A 33 42.71 8.68 17.80
CA LEU A 33 41.50 8.89 18.58
C LEU A 33 41.77 9.89 19.70
N HIS A 34 41.20 11.08 19.61
CA HIS A 34 41.16 12.03 20.73
C HIS A 34 39.94 11.72 21.61
N THR A 35 40.22 11.31 22.84
CA THR A 35 39.21 11.23 23.91
C THR A 35 39.13 12.57 24.63
N PHE A 36 37.96 13.23 24.56
CA PHE A 36 37.59 14.31 25.46
C PHE A 36 36.77 13.74 26.63
N ALA A 37 37.17 14.04 27.84
CA ALA A 37 36.44 13.69 29.05
C ALA A 37 35.30 14.72 29.29
N PRO A 38 34.08 14.27 29.65
CA PRO A 38 33.02 15.19 30.03
C PRO A 38 33.13 15.60 31.50
N SER A 39 32.91 16.89 31.74
CA SER A 39 32.74 17.50 33.05
C SER A 39 31.41 17.08 33.70
N THR A 40 31.49 16.83 34.99
CA THR A 40 30.44 16.35 35.91
C THR A 40 29.28 17.32 36.09
N LEU A 41 28.04 16.81 35.91
CA LEU A 41 26.78 17.32 36.49
C LEU A 41 26.05 16.18 37.22
N PRO A 42 25.29 16.47 38.29
CA PRO A 42 24.73 15.46 39.20
C PRO A 42 23.50 14.74 38.60
N PRO A 43 23.17 13.51 39.04
CA PRO A 43 22.14 12.70 38.43
C PRO A 43 20.74 13.10 38.90
N ALA A 44 19.84 13.32 37.95
CA ALA A 44 18.40 13.31 38.19
C ALA A 44 17.86 11.87 38.11
N LEU A 45 17.02 11.50 39.01
CA LEU A 45 16.36 10.21 39.14
C LEU A 45 15.53 9.88 37.88
N THR A 46 15.89 8.84 37.16
CA THR A 46 15.07 8.24 36.10
C THR A 46 14.61 6.84 36.51
N PRO A 47 13.37 6.46 36.23
CA PRO A 47 12.91 5.08 36.48
C PRO A 47 13.55 4.13 35.48
N ASN A 48 14.02 2.98 35.96
CA ASN A 48 14.60 1.91 35.15
C ASN A 48 13.51 1.27 34.25
N LEU A 49 13.53 1.59 32.97
CA LEU A 49 12.93 0.78 31.92
C LEU A 49 14.04 -0.07 31.27
N PRO A 50 13.80 -1.34 30.96
CA PRO A 50 14.80 -2.16 30.28
C PRO A 50 15.06 -1.62 28.88
N HIS A 51 16.29 -1.20 28.62
CA HIS A 51 16.75 -0.77 27.30
C HIS A 51 16.81 -1.96 26.36
N HIS A 52 15.81 -2.11 25.48
CA HIS A 52 15.99 -2.82 24.23
C HIS A 52 16.35 -1.79 23.17
N GLU A 53 17.62 -1.78 22.75
CA GLU A 53 18.07 -1.04 21.58
C GLU A 53 17.33 -1.62 20.36
N PRO A 54 16.55 -0.81 19.62
CA PRO A 54 16.01 -1.25 18.34
C PRO A 54 17.18 -1.44 17.37
N ASP A 55 17.15 -2.55 16.65
CA ASP A 55 18.17 -2.96 15.69
C ASP A 55 18.37 -1.87 14.62
N ALA A 56 19.43 -1.09 14.75
CA ALA A 56 19.81 0.01 13.85
C ALA A 56 20.13 -0.47 12.42
N SER A 57 20.09 -1.78 12.16
CA SER A 57 20.37 -2.35 10.83
C SER A 57 19.33 -2.01 9.78
N TYR A 58 18.14 -1.53 10.18
CA TYR A 58 17.09 -1.08 9.26
C TYR A 58 17.38 0.25 8.57
N PHE A 59 18.27 1.08 9.11
CA PHE A 59 18.55 2.43 8.61
C PHE A 59 20.03 2.77 8.62
N SER A 60 20.88 1.98 7.95
CA SER A 60 22.29 2.32 7.81
C SER A 60 22.53 3.29 6.64
N PRO A 61 23.05 4.50 6.87
CA PRO A 61 23.37 5.46 5.80
C PRO A 61 24.43 5.00 4.81
N SER A 62 25.21 3.96 5.15
CA SER A 62 26.29 3.44 4.30
C SER A 62 25.82 2.66 3.07
N LYS A 63 24.51 2.41 2.90
CA LYS A 63 23.94 1.72 1.73
C LYS A 63 23.61 2.63 0.54
N TRP A 64 23.94 3.92 0.61
CA TRP A 64 23.64 4.90 -0.44
C TRP A 64 24.74 5.12 -1.48
N LEU A 65 25.82 4.33 -1.42
CA LEU A 65 26.82 4.32 -2.50
C LEU A 65 26.31 3.42 -3.63
N PRO A 66 26.48 3.80 -4.92
CA PRO A 66 26.04 2.96 -6.03
C PRO A 66 26.73 1.59 -5.92
N PRO A 67 25.99 0.49 -6.04
CA PRO A 67 26.56 -0.84 -5.91
C PRO A 67 27.55 -1.09 -7.06
N ILE A 68 28.75 -1.51 -6.71
CA ILE A 68 29.65 -2.17 -7.66
C ILE A 68 28.94 -3.46 -8.05
N LEU A 69 28.61 -3.62 -9.34
CA LEU A 69 27.95 -4.79 -9.89
C LEU A 69 28.62 -6.06 -9.38
N ASN A 70 27.91 -6.81 -8.54
CA ASN A 70 28.38 -8.09 -8.04
C ASN A 70 28.15 -9.14 -9.15
N PRO A 71 29.21 -9.76 -9.71
CA PRO A 71 29.07 -10.73 -10.80
C PRO A 71 28.36 -12.03 -10.40
N ASN A 72 28.00 -12.19 -9.13
CA ASN A 72 27.29 -13.37 -8.60
C ASN A 72 25.79 -13.14 -8.35
N THR A 73 25.19 -12.09 -8.88
CA THR A 73 23.73 -11.94 -8.82
C THR A 73 23.10 -13.01 -9.70
N PRO A 74 22.21 -13.89 -9.18
CA PRO A 74 21.62 -14.92 -9.98
C PRO A 74 20.85 -14.32 -11.15
N SER A 75 21.06 -14.90 -12.36
CA SER A 75 20.35 -14.49 -13.56
C SER A 75 18.84 -14.63 -13.35
N ARG A 76 18.09 -13.63 -13.77
CA ARG A 76 16.63 -13.61 -13.69
C ARG A 76 15.99 -14.73 -14.48
N PRO A 77 14.89 -15.30 -13.96
CA PRO A 77 13.94 -16.03 -14.77
C PRO A 77 12.87 -15.12 -15.43
N ALA A 78 13.06 -13.79 -15.52
CA ALA A 78 12.14 -12.92 -16.24
C ALA A 78 12.35 -13.06 -17.75
N GLU A 79 11.26 -13.10 -18.48
CA GLU A 79 11.29 -12.94 -19.94
C GLU A 79 11.57 -11.47 -20.25
N PHE A 80 12.54 -11.22 -21.14
CA PHE A 80 12.94 -9.87 -21.55
C PHE A 80 12.70 -9.71 -23.05
N ASP A 81 12.39 -8.48 -23.47
CA ASP A 81 12.40 -8.09 -24.87
C ASP A 81 13.84 -7.92 -25.43
N GLU A 82 13.93 -7.57 -26.70
CA GLU A 82 15.22 -7.37 -27.41
C GLU A 82 16.04 -6.22 -26.79
N ASP A 83 15.39 -5.28 -26.11
CA ASP A 83 16.02 -4.14 -25.46
C ASP A 83 16.39 -4.43 -23.99
N GLY A 84 16.15 -5.65 -23.52
CA GLY A 84 16.44 -6.09 -22.15
C GLY A 84 15.45 -5.58 -21.11
N GLN A 85 14.27 -5.12 -21.52
CA GLN A 85 13.18 -4.76 -20.62
C GLN A 85 12.35 -6.00 -20.26
N CYS A 86 11.92 -6.11 -19.03
CA CYS A 86 11.06 -7.22 -18.60
C CYS A 86 9.70 -7.18 -19.30
N LEU A 87 9.20 -8.35 -19.68
CA LEU A 87 7.90 -8.52 -20.33
C LEU A 87 6.79 -8.74 -19.31
N PHE A 88 5.66 -8.10 -19.53
CA PHE A 88 4.42 -8.41 -18.86
C PHE A 88 3.75 -9.61 -19.53
N LEU A 89 3.44 -10.63 -18.76
CA LEU A 89 2.87 -11.88 -19.25
C LEU A 89 1.37 -11.92 -18.93
N SER A 90 0.55 -12.46 -19.85
CA SER A 90 -0.87 -12.68 -19.60
C SER A 90 -1.09 -13.86 -18.64
N PRO A 91 -1.55 -13.65 -17.39
CA PRO A 91 -1.96 -14.74 -16.51
C PRO A 91 -3.15 -15.52 -17.09
N TYR A 92 -4.07 -14.82 -17.76
CA TYR A 92 -5.23 -15.40 -18.44
C TYR A 92 -4.82 -16.41 -19.53
N ASP A 93 -3.73 -16.16 -20.27
CA ASP A 93 -3.26 -17.08 -21.29
C ASP A 93 -2.71 -18.41 -20.76
N ALA A 94 -2.41 -18.49 -19.48
CA ALA A 94 -2.01 -19.75 -18.85
C ALA A 94 -3.20 -20.67 -18.51
N LEU A 95 -4.44 -20.17 -18.63
CA LEU A 95 -5.65 -20.96 -18.42
C LEU A 95 -5.88 -21.95 -19.55
N SER A 96 -6.50 -23.07 -19.24
CA SER A 96 -6.97 -24.05 -20.25
C SER A 96 -8.07 -23.43 -21.12
N PRO A 97 -8.33 -23.98 -22.34
CA PRO A 97 -9.41 -23.50 -23.20
C PRO A 97 -10.78 -23.52 -22.53
N ASN A 98 -11.07 -24.53 -21.70
CA ASN A 98 -12.34 -24.64 -20.98
C ASN A 98 -12.47 -23.53 -19.91
N GLU A 99 -11.38 -23.25 -19.20
CA GLU A 99 -11.35 -22.17 -18.21
C GLU A 99 -11.50 -20.79 -18.85
N LYS A 100 -10.83 -20.55 -20.00
CA LYS A 100 -11.01 -19.32 -20.78
C LYS A 100 -12.45 -19.13 -21.23
N LYS A 101 -13.07 -20.17 -21.81
CA LYS A 101 -14.47 -20.11 -22.22
C LYS A 101 -15.39 -19.79 -21.04
N ARG A 102 -15.15 -20.39 -19.87
CA ARG A 102 -15.92 -20.09 -18.65
C ARG A 102 -15.69 -18.68 -18.12
N ALA A 103 -14.45 -18.21 -18.16
CA ALA A 103 -14.11 -16.85 -17.76
C ALA A 103 -14.86 -15.80 -18.60
N GLU A 104 -14.98 -16.03 -19.90
CA GLU A 104 -15.70 -15.15 -20.82
C GLU A 104 -17.23 -15.18 -20.63
N MET A 105 -17.77 -16.31 -20.17
CA MET A 105 -19.20 -16.46 -19.85
C MET A 105 -19.53 -16.05 -18.41
N LEU A 106 -18.53 -15.81 -17.57
CA LEU A 106 -18.72 -15.52 -16.15
C LEU A 106 -19.27 -14.12 -15.94
N VAL A 107 -20.44 -14.06 -15.33
CA VAL A 107 -20.98 -12.80 -14.82
C VAL A 107 -20.60 -12.70 -13.34
N LEU A 108 -19.82 -11.69 -13.02
CA LEU A 108 -19.48 -11.33 -11.64
C LEU A 108 -20.50 -10.33 -11.12
N GLU A 109 -21.15 -10.67 -10.02
CA GLU A 109 -22.05 -9.77 -9.33
C GLU A 109 -21.34 -9.04 -8.21
N SER A 110 -21.45 -7.73 -8.18
CA SER A 110 -20.96 -6.93 -7.05
C SER A 110 -21.86 -7.17 -5.84
N VAL A 111 -21.29 -7.69 -4.76
CA VAL A 111 -21.97 -7.93 -3.47
C VAL A 111 -21.71 -6.80 -2.47
N SER A 112 -20.62 -6.08 -2.65
CA SER A 112 -20.29 -4.83 -1.98
C SER A 112 -19.22 -4.08 -2.81
N PRO A 113 -18.94 -2.81 -2.56
CA PRO A 113 -17.97 -2.06 -3.32
C PRO A 113 -16.61 -2.75 -3.39
N GLY A 114 -16.17 -3.07 -4.60
CA GLY A 114 -14.89 -3.75 -4.85
C GLY A 114 -14.85 -5.25 -4.54
N ILE A 115 -16.00 -5.87 -4.18
CA ILE A 115 -16.10 -7.31 -3.88
C ILE A 115 -17.14 -7.96 -4.78
N VAL A 116 -16.78 -9.09 -5.37
CA VAL A 116 -17.64 -9.84 -6.29
C VAL A 116 -17.80 -11.30 -5.88
N LYS A 117 -18.91 -11.87 -6.32
CA LYS A 117 -19.25 -13.28 -6.22
C LYS A 117 -19.63 -13.84 -7.59
N SER A 118 -19.41 -15.11 -7.84
CA SER A 118 -19.87 -15.74 -9.09
C SER A 118 -21.38 -15.96 -9.07
N HIS A 119 -22.01 -15.67 -10.21
CA HIS A 119 -23.34 -16.18 -10.52
C HIS A 119 -23.26 -17.50 -11.28
N LYS A 120 -24.28 -18.36 -11.11
CA LYS A 120 -24.54 -19.39 -12.10
C LYS A 120 -24.78 -18.68 -13.43
N PRO A 121 -24.19 -19.15 -14.53
CA PRO A 121 -24.58 -18.65 -15.85
C PRO A 121 -26.11 -18.78 -15.96
N PRO A 122 -26.80 -17.79 -16.57
CA PRO A 122 -28.23 -17.90 -16.78
C PRO A 122 -28.50 -19.25 -17.43
N SER A 123 -29.48 -20.00 -16.87
CA SER A 123 -29.93 -21.24 -17.50
C SER A 123 -30.29 -20.86 -18.93
N GLU A 124 -29.65 -21.49 -19.92
CA GLU A 124 -29.93 -21.26 -21.32
C GLU A 124 -31.45 -21.37 -21.50
N GLY A 125 -32.13 -20.24 -21.71
CA GLY A 125 -33.44 -20.24 -22.27
C GLY A 125 -33.37 -20.94 -23.61
N ASN A 126 -34.35 -21.73 -23.97
CA ASN A 126 -34.42 -22.59 -25.15
C ASN A 126 -34.25 -21.91 -26.52
N ASP A 127 -33.31 -20.96 -26.66
CA ASP A 127 -32.89 -20.42 -27.93
C ASP A 127 -31.54 -21.08 -28.33
N TYR A 128 -31.65 -22.38 -28.62
CA TYR A 128 -30.61 -23.17 -29.25
C TYR A 128 -30.48 -22.76 -30.71
N ASP A 129 -29.40 -22.11 -31.09
CA ASP A 129 -29.00 -21.89 -32.49
C ASP A 129 -28.30 -23.16 -32.98
N PRO A 130 -28.90 -23.98 -33.84
CA PRO A 130 -28.32 -25.24 -34.30
C PRO A 130 -27.13 -25.07 -35.24
N ASP A 131 -26.85 -23.90 -35.78
CA ASP A 131 -25.79 -23.68 -36.77
C ASP A 131 -24.39 -23.44 -36.16
N PHE A 132 -24.29 -23.25 -34.83
CA PHE A 132 -23.01 -23.04 -34.16
C PHE A 132 -22.27 -24.32 -33.74
N ASP A 133 -22.93 -25.49 -33.76
CA ASP A 133 -22.41 -26.75 -33.22
C ASP A 133 -21.71 -27.68 -34.25
N ASP A 134 -21.71 -27.37 -35.56
CA ASP A 134 -21.20 -28.31 -36.56
C ASP A 134 -19.66 -28.32 -36.75
N GLU A 135 -18.94 -27.30 -36.30
CA GLU A 135 -17.47 -27.27 -36.48
C GLU A 135 -16.70 -27.88 -35.29
N PHE A 136 -17.34 -28.09 -34.12
CA PHE A 136 -16.71 -28.61 -32.90
C PHE A 136 -17.12 -30.07 -32.55
N SER A 137 -18.06 -30.67 -33.26
CA SER A 137 -18.57 -32.01 -32.94
C SER A 137 -17.68 -33.18 -33.41
N ALA A 138 -16.53 -32.91 -34.01
CA ALA A 138 -15.60 -33.95 -34.49
C ALA A 138 -14.55 -34.44 -33.50
N LEU A 139 -14.47 -33.83 -32.29
CA LEU A 139 -13.52 -34.20 -31.24
C LEU A 139 -14.22 -34.58 -29.96
N SER A 140 -14.29 -35.90 -29.76
CA SER A 140 -14.61 -36.67 -28.53
C SER A 140 -16.07 -37.08 -28.29
N ASN A 141 -16.25 -38.39 -28.34
CA ASN A 141 -17.37 -39.13 -27.72
C ASN A 141 -17.22 -39.19 -26.18
N GLU A 142 -17.11 -38.05 -25.51
CA GLU A 142 -17.25 -37.98 -24.06
C GLU A 142 -18.61 -37.38 -23.70
N THR A 143 -19.35 -38.08 -22.90
CA THR A 143 -20.68 -37.79 -22.39
C THR A 143 -20.88 -36.31 -22.11
N LYS A 144 -21.79 -35.66 -22.85
CA LYS A 144 -22.30 -34.29 -22.60
C LYS A 144 -22.96 -34.24 -21.22
N SER A 145 -22.19 -34.02 -20.15
CA SER A 145 -22.74 -33.55 -18.89
C SER A 145 -22.89 -32.03 -18.97
N GLN A 146 -24.11 -31.53 -18.85
CA GLN A 146 -24.35 -30.07 -18.71
C GLN A 146 -23.49 -29.54 -17.55
N PRO A 147 -22.82 -28.39 -17.74
CA PRO A 147 -22.03 -27.77 -16.68
C PRO A 147 -22.96 -27.34 -15.54
N SER A 148 -23.09 -28.17 -14.51
CA SER A 148 -23.93 -27.92 -13.33
C SER A 148 -23.18 -27.26 -12.17
N GLY A 149 -21.89 -26.89 -12.33
CA GLY A 149 -21.03 -26.36 -11.29
C GLY A 149 -20.93 -24.84 -11.27
N LEU A 150 -20.61 -24.26 -10.11
CA LEU A 150 -20.19 -22.86 -9.98
C LEU A 150 -18.91 -22.65 -10.82
N THR A 151 -18.79 -21.52 -11.48
CA THR A 151 -17.51 -21.12 -12.09
C THR A 151 -16.65 -20.42 -11.04
N HIS A 152 -15.34 -20.68 -11.02
CA HIS A 152 -14.46 -20.02 -10.04
C HIS A 152 -14.30 -18.54 -10.38
N PRO A 153 -14.63 -17.58 -9.48
CA PRO A 153 -14.61 -16.14 -9.79
C PRO A 153 -13.24 -15.61 -10.23
N ILE A 154 -12.16 -16.20 -9.72
CA ILE A 154 -10.79 -15.78 -10.06
C ILE A 154 -10.53 -15.85 -11.57
N LEU A 155 -11.17 -16.75 -12.31
CA LEU A 155 -11.01 -16.84 -13.77
C LEU A 155 -11.41 -15.53 -14.47
N GLY A 156 -12.55 -14.95 -14.10
CA GLY A 156 -12.99 -13.64 -14.60
C GLY A 156 -12.08 -12.50 -14.13
N LEU A 157 -11.66 -12.54 -12.86
CA LEU A 157 -10.78 -11.53 -12.26
C LEU A 157 -9.40 -11.46 -12.94
N LEU A 158 -8.84 -12.59 -13.35
CA LEU A 158 -7.59 -12.61 -14.14
C LEU A 158 -7.76 -11.90 -15.48
N ARG A 159 -8.89 -12.12 -16.15
CA ARG A 159 -9.20 -11.45 -17.42
C ARG A 159 -9.41 -9.94 -17.22
N GLU A 160 -10.18 -9.55 -16.21
CA GLU A 160 -10.40 -8.15 -15.87
C GLU A 160 -9.10 -7.42 -15.51
N GLY A 161 -8.23 -8.04 -14.70
CA GLY A 161 -6.93 -7.47 -14.33
C GLY A 161 -6.04 -7.18 -15.54
N GLU A 162 -5.98 -8.13 -16.49
CA GLU A 162 -5.26 -7.94 -17.73
C GLU A 162 -5.86 -6.82 -18.61
N MET A 163 -7.18 -6.79 -18.75
CA MET A 163 -7.86 -5.74 -19.52
C MET A 163 -7.63 -4.35 -18.91
N LYS A 164 -7.71 -4.23 -17.58
CA LYS A 164 -7.39 -2.98 -16.85
C LYS A 164 -5.97 -2.52 -17.13
N TRP A 165 -4.99 -3.43 -17.05
CA TRP A 165 -3.59 -3.11 -17.31
C TRP A 165 -3.36 -2.66 -18.75
N ASN A 166 -3.85 -3.41 -19.73
CA ASN A 166 -3.69 -3.08 -21.15
C ASN A 166 -4.36 -1.74 -21.50
N SER A 167 -5.56 -1.50 -20.98
CA SER A 167 -6.26 -0.22 -21.13
C SER A 167 -5.49 0.94 -20.48
N MET A 168 -4.87 0.71 -19.33
CA MET A 168 -4.06 1.70 -18.63
C MET A 168 -2.85 2.09 -19.47
N LEU A 169 -2.11 1.13 -20.00
CA LEU A 169 -0.97 1.41 -20.88
C LEU A 169 -1.39 2.16 -22.15
N ALA A 170 -2.49 1.73 -22.78
CA ALA A 170 -2.93 2.30 -24.05
C ALA A 170 -3.38 3.78 -23.95
N ARG A 171 -3.85 4.23 -22.78
CA ARG A 171 -4.35 5.60 -22.59
C ARG A 171 -3.30 6.63 -22.17
N GLN A 172 -2.04 6.21 -21.93
CA GLN A 172 -1.00 7.14 -21.49
C GLN A 172 -0.65 8.18 -22.55
N SER A 173 -0.51 9.42 -22.14
CA SER A 173 -0.08 10.53 -23.00
C SER A 173 1.31 10.28 -23.58
N GLN A 174 1.47 10.61 -24.87
CA GLN A 174 2.72 10.47 -25.60
C GLN A 174 3.36 11.82 -25.94
N SER A 175 2.74 12.94 -25.54
CA SER A 175 3.28 14.28 -25.68
C SER A 175 2.74 15.22 -24.61
N LEU A 176 3.46 16.32 -24.38
CA LEU A 176 3.03 17.39 -23.46
C LEU A 176 1.61 17.90 -23.78
N GLU A 177 1.29 18.08 -25.06
CA GLU A 177 -0.02 18.58 -25.50
C GLU A 177 -1.13 17.60 -25.12
N GLN A 178 -0.89 16.28 -25.29
CA GLN A 178 -1.83 15.24 -24.87
C GLN A 178 -2.00 15.23 -23.36
N ALA A 179 -0.89 15.29 -22.59
CA ALA A 179 -0.93 15.32 -21.13
C ALA A 179 -1.68 16.55 -20.60
N VAL A 180 -1.46 17.72 -21.19
CA VAL A 180 -2.22 18.95 -20.86
C VAL A 180 -3.70 18.78 -21.17
N LYS A 181 -4.04 18.16 -22.31
CA LYS A 181 -5.43 17.90 -22.69
C LYS A 181 -6.10 16.94 -21.71
N VAL A 182 -5.47 15.78 -21.42
CA VAL A 182 -5.96 14.78 -20.44
C VAL A 182 -6.19 15.43 -19.08
N TYR A 183 -5.23 16.25 -18.63
CA TYR A 183 -5.36 16.96 -17.37
C TYR A 183 -6.57 17.90 -17.35
N LYS A 184 -6.75 18.72 -18.42
CA LYS A 184 -7.87 19.65 -18.54
C LYS A 184 -9.22 18.95 -18.59
N ASP A 185 -9.32 17.89 -19.38
CA ASP A 185 -10.54 17.10 -19.53
C ASP A 185 -10.96 16.47 -18.20
N LYS A 186 -9.97 16.00 -17.40
CA LYS A 186 -10.22 15.33 -16.14
C LYS A 186 -10.54 16.28 -14.99
N TRP A 187 -9.82 17.38 -14.86
CA TRP A 187 -9.90 18.26 -13.70
C TRP A 187 -10.60 19.61 -13.97
N ASN A 188 -11.05 19.83 -15.21
CA ASN A 188 -11.68 21.09 -15.66
C ASN A 188 -10.87 22.34 -15.26
N ARG A 189 -9.55 22.26 -15.34
CA ARG A 189 -8.60 23.35 -15.04
C ARG A 189 -7.29 23.18 -15.80
N ASN A 190 -6.52 24.24 -15.92
CA ASN A 190 -5.18 24.16 -16.46
C ASN A 190 -4.25 23.37 -15.51
N PRO A 191 -3.21 22.70 -16.02
CA PRO A 191 -2.16 22.13 -15.17
C PRO A 191 -1.44 23.20 -14.35
N PRO A 192 -0.72 22.85 -13.29
CA PRO A 192 0.05 23.79 -12.50
C PRO A 192 1.25 24.33 -13.28
N LYS A 193 1.72 25.52 -12.93
CA LYS A 193 2.94 26.10 -13.47
C LYS A 193 4.13 25.17 -13.23
N GLY A 194 4.95 24.95 -14.27
CA GLY A 194 6.05 23.98 -14.26
C GLY A 194 5.64 22.57 -14.70
N PHE A 195 4.41 22.40 -15.19
CA PHE A 195 3.94 21.11 -15.71
C PHE A 195 4.75 20.63 -16.92
N ASP A 196 5.24 21.51 -17.75
CA ASP A 196 6.17 21.24 -18.85
C ASP A 196 7.51 20.68 -18.34
N GLU A 197 8.07 21.26 -17.30
CA GLU A 197 9.30 20.78 -16.67
C GLU A 197 9.12 19.37 -16.06
N TRP A 198 7.96 19.16 -15.41
CA TRP A 198 7.58 17.84 -14.93
C TRP A 198 7.42 16.81 -16.07
N TRP A 199 6.78 17.20 -17.18
CA TRP A 199 6.61 16.34 -18.34
C TRP A 199 7.98 15.93 -18.92
N HIS A 200 8.88 16.88 -19.12
CA HIS A 200 10.23 16.61 -19.59
C HIS A 200 11.01 15.69 -18.63
N PHE A 201 10.81 15.87 -17.32
CA PHE A 201 11.40 14.96 -16.33
C PHE A 201 10.84 13.53 -16.50
N ALA A 202 9.54 13.40 -16.63
CA ALA A 202 8.88 12.09 -16.80
C ALA A 202 9.32 11.40 -18.10
N GLU A 203 9.37 12.14 -19.22
CA GLU A 203 9.80 11.66 -20.53
C GLU A 203 11.27 11.21 -20.50
N ASN A 204 12.18 12.06 -20.00
CA ASN A 204 13.61 11.76 -19.93
C ASN A 204 13.94 10.56 -19.04
N ASN A 205 13.08 10.24 -18.08
CA ASN A 205 13.24 9.10 -17.18
C ASN A 205 12.36 7.89 -17.58
N ASN A 206 11.71 7.93 -18.74
CA ASN A 206 10.84 6.86 -19.22
C ASN A 206 9.79 6.44 -18.17
N VAL A 207 9.11 7.40 -17.55
CA VAL A 207 8.01 7.13 -16.63
C VAL A 207 6.87 6.49 -17.39
N LEU A 208 6.53 5.25 -17.01
CA LEU A 208 5.59 4.41 -17.76
C LEU A 208 4.13 4.90 -17.67
N LEU A 209 3.74 5.47 -16.53
CA LEU A 209 2.35 5.82 -16.20
C LEU A 209 2.19 7.31 -15.79
N PRO A 210 2.55 8.27 -16.65
CA PRO A 210 2.55 9.70 -16.29
C PRO A 210 1.14 10.28 -16.03
N ASP A 211 0.07 9.64 -16.51
CA ASP A 211 -1.31 10.12 -16.34
C ASP A 211 -2.02 9.52 -15.13
N GLU A 212 -1.38 8.61 -14.36
CA GLU A 212 -2.03 7.87 -13.25
C GLU A 212 -1.79 8.50 -11.87
N TYR A 213 -1.78 9.83 -11.78
CA TYR A 213 -1.54 10.58 -10.53
C TYR A 213 -2.78 11.21 -9.91
N ASP A 214 -3.94 10.60 -10.10
CA ASP A 214 -5.24 11.09 -9.60
C ASP A 214 -5.29 11.28 -8.09
N ALA A 215 -4.64 10.38 -7.35
CA ALA A 215 -4.57 10.43 -5.90
C ALA A 215 -4.09 11.80 -5.37
N ILE A 216 -3.23 12.51 -6.13
CA ILE A 216 -2.77 13.85 -5.80
C ILE A 216 -3.96 14.81 -5.77
N MET A 217 -4.66 14.96 -6.90
CA MET A 217 -5.74 15.93 -7.00
C MET A 217 -6.94 15.57 -6.11
N GLU A 218 -7.26 14.29 -5.96
CA GLU A 218 -8.32 13.85 -5.04
C GLU A 218 -8.04 14.24 -3.60
N SER A 219 -6.78 14.13 -3.17
CA SER A 219 -6.37 14.52 -1.81
C SER A 219 -6.32 16.03 -1.62
N LEU A 220 -6.01 16.80 -2.67
CA LEU A 220 -5.94 18.26 -2.61
C LEU A 220 -7.30 18.93 -2.81
N LEU A 221 -8.25 18.25 -3.42
CA LEU A 221 -9.54 18.84 -3.81
C LEU A 221 -10.31 19.49 -2.64
N PRO A 222 -10.42 18.90 -1.44
CA PRO A 222 -11.11 19.53 -0.32
C PRO A 222 -10.51 20.89 0.06
N PHE A 223 -9.20 21.07 -0.05
CA PHE A 223 -8.50 22.30 0.28
C PHE A 223 -8.83 23.44 -0.70
N TYR A 224 -9.16 23.12 -1.96
CA TYR A 224 -9.63 24.12 -2.92
C TYR A 224 -11.00 24.70 -2.56
N GLY A 225 -11.79 24.01 -1.75
CA GLY A 225 -13.04 24.52 -1.19
C GLY A 225 -12.85 25.55 -0.08
N LEU A 226 -11.63 25.71 0.46
CA LEU A 226 -11.32 26.71 1.48
C LEU A 226 -10.94 28.07 0.86
N PRO A 227 -11.32 29.21 1.50
CA PRO A 227 -10.72 30.49 1.16
C PRO A 227 -9.20 30.44 1.28
N ILE A 228 -8.47 31.06 0.33
CA ILE A 228 -7.00 31.04 0.36
C ILE A 228 -6.42 31.61 1.67
N LYS A 229 -7.04 32.67 2.21
CA LYS A 229 -6.64 33.22 3.50
C LYS A 229 -6.75 32.20 4.62
N THR A 230 -7.86 31.47 4.69
CA THR A 230 -8.07 30.40 5.67
C THR A 230 -7.04 29.29 5.52
N LEU A 231 -6.71 28.90 4.26
CA LEU A 231 -5.68 27.88 4.03
C LEU A 231 -4.30 28.35 4.51
N GLN A 232 -3.95 29.63 4.29
CA GLN A 232 -2.68 30.18 4.78
C GLN A 232 -2.63 30.23 6.32
N GLU A 233 -3.72 30.60 6.98
CA GLU A 233 -3.83 30.53 8.45
C GLU A 233 -3.65 29.08 8.94
N ARG A 234 -4.20 28.11 8.22
CA ARG A 234 -4.02 26.66 8.56
C ARG A 234 -2.59 26.18 8.34
N LEU A 235 -1.87 26.67 7.35
CA LEU A 235 -0.45 26.35 7.19
C LEU A 235 0.36 26.80 8.42
N GLU A 236 0.10 28.03 8.92
CA GLU A 236 0.76 28.52 10.13
C GLU A 236 0.36 27.75 11.40
N GLU A 237 -0.88 27.27 11.48
CA GLU A 237 -1.35 26.41 12.56
C GLU A 237 -0.72 25.02 12.49
N THR A 238 -0.60 24.43 11.28
CA THR A 238 -0.02 23.11 11.04
C THR A 238 1.43 23.04 11.53
N GLU A 239 2.21 24.10 11.36
CA GLU A 239 3.60 24.17 11.83
C GLU A 239 3.74 24.20 13.36
N LYS A 240 2.63 24.34 14.09
CA LYS A 240 2.60 24.27 15.58
C LYS A 240 2.14 22.90 16.09
N ILE A 241 1.75 22.02 15.17
CA ILE A 241 1.37 20.65 15.53
C ILE A 241 2.63 19.88 15.92
N GLN A 242 2.61 19.31 17.11
CA GLN A 242 3.71 18.52 17.63
C GLN A 242 3.95 17.26 16.78
N GLU A 243 5.15 16.72 16.87
CA GLU A 243 5.55 15.49 16.16
C GLU A 243 5.37 15.61 14.64
N THR A 244 5.72 16.81 14.13
CA THR A 244 5.78 17.11 12.70
C THR A 244 7.09 17.83 12.36
N PHE A 245 7.42 17.84 11.07
CA PHE A 245 8.50 18.67 10.53
C PHE A 245 8.03 19.40 9.28
N THR A 246 8.60 20.57 9.01
CA THR A 246 8.29 21.37 7.84
C THR A 246 9.49 21.47 6.92
N LEU A 247 9.28 21.17 5.64
CA LEU A 247 10.22 21.51 4.57
C LEU A 247 9.88 22.91 4.03
N ILE A 248 10.85 23.80 4.09
CA ILE A 248 10.75 25.17 3.57
C ILE A 248 11.51 25.21 2.27
N ILE A 249 10.80 25.40 1.17
CA ILE A 249 11.37 25.40 -0.18
C ILE A 249 11.37 26.83 -0.71
N HIS A 250 12.54 27.34 -1.07
CA HIS A 250 12.73 28.65 -1.68
C HIS A 250 14.03 28.69 -2.47
N ASP A 251 14.05 29.43 -3.57
CA ASP A 251 15.26 29.69 -4.39
C ASP A 251 16.05 28.42 -4.78
N GLY A 252 15.34 27.32 -5.05
CA GLY A 252 15.95 26.04 -5.39
C GLY A 252 16.70 25.36 -4.23
N LYS A 253 16.34 25.71 -3.00
CA LYS A 253 16.90 25.13 -1.76
C LYS A 253 15.77 24.58 -0.89
N VAL A 254 16.13 23.66 -0.01
CA VAL A 254 15.26 23.13 1.03
C VAL A 254 15.88 23.35 2.39
N GLU A 255 15.10 23.87 3.32
CA GLU A 255 15.44 23.98 4.74
C GLU A 255 14.52 23.08 5.54
N LEU A 256 15.03 22.40 6.55
CA LEU A 256 14.29 21.53 7.45
C LEU A 256 14.04 22.26 8.78
N GLN A 257 12.77 22.44 9.12
CA GLN A 257 12.34 22.94 10.42
C GLN A 257 11.66 21.82 11.18
N TRP A 258 12.12 21.55 12.39
CA TRP A 258 11.40 20.70 13.34
C TRP A 258 10.38 21.53 14.10
N ASN A 259 9.16 21.03 14.21
CA ASN A 259 8.06 21.78 14.83
C ASN A 259 7.91 21.47 16.32
N ASP A 260 8.87 20.73 16.87
CA ASP A 260 8.87 20.30 18.25
C ASP A 260 10.29 20.12 18.81
N ASP A 261 10.44 20.26 20.14
CA ASP A 261 11.66 19.82 20.85
C ASP A 261 11.61 18.30 20.99
N TYR A 262 11.99 17.59 19.91
CA TYR A 262 11.98 16.13 19.91
C TYR A 262 12.77 15.56 21.07
N SER A 263 12.14 14.72 21.84
CA SER A 263 12.86 13.83 22.71
C SER A 263 13.84 12.98 21.89
N ARG A 264 15.01 12.63 22.44
CA ARG A 264 15.99 11.78 21.78
C ARG A 264 15.38 10.46 21.29
N ASP A 265 14.28 10.03 21.86
CA ASP A 265 13.62 8.76 21.62
C ASP A 265 12.87 8.71 20.26
N THR A 266 12.45 9.85 19.72
CA THR A 266 11.78 9.92 18.41
C THR A 266 12.72 10.31 17.26
N TRP A 267 13.91 10.83 17.54
CA TRP A 267 14.88 11.29 16.54
C TRP A 267 15.26 10.23 15.52
N TRP A 268 15.45 9.00 15.95
CA TRP A 268 15.83 7.87 15.10
C TRP A 268 14.81 7.55 14.01
N ALA A 269 13.51 7.82 14.25
CA ALA A 269 12.44 7.62 13.29
C ALA A 269 12.19 8.86 12.42
N SER A 270 12.31 10.06 13.00
CA SER A 270 11.95 11.33 12.37
C SER A 270 12.97 11.75 11.31
N ARG A 271 14.27 11.64 11.62
CA ARG A 271 15.34 12.08 10.71
C ARG A 271 15.34 11.33 9.38
N PRO A 272 15.27 9.98 9.34
CA PRO A 272 15.22 9.25 8.07
C PRO A 272 14.00 9.62 7.23
N ARG A 273 12.86 9.96 7.86
CA ARG A 273 11.67 10.40 7.13
C ARG A 273 11.90 11.74 6.42
N ALA A 274 12.44 12.71 7.13
CA ALA A 274 12.78 14.01 6.55
C ALA A 274 13.84 13.89 5.44
N ASP A 275 14.92 13.16 5.69
CA ASP A 275 16.00 12.96 4.71
C ASP A 275 15.50 12.24 3.46
N SER A 276 14.58 11.29 3.59
CA SER A 276 13.97 10.60 2.46
C SER A 276 13.21 11.56 1.56
N GLN A 277 12.40 12.46 2.12
CA GLN A 277 11.65 13.45 1.35
C GLN A 277 12.59 14.50 0.71
N ILE A 278 13.61 14.95 1.44
CA ILE A 278 14.61 15.89 0.92
C ILE A 278 15.36 15.29 -0.27
N ASN A 279 15.78 14.04 -0.16
CA ASN A 279 16.52 13.34 -1.22
C ASN A 279 15.70 13.13 -2.51
N LEU A 280 14.39 13.10 -2.44
CA LEU A 280 13.53 13.03 -3.64
C LEU A 280 13.45 14.37 -4.37
N LEU A 281 13.62 15.50 -3.67
CA LEU A 281 13.52 16.85 -4.24
C LEU A 281 14.69 17.22 -5.16
N GLU A 282 15.87 16.65 -4.95
CA GLU A 282 17.12 17.09 -5.57
C GLU A 282 17.05 17.35 -7.08
N PRO A 283 16.49 16.47 -7.92
CA PRO A 283 16.54 16.67 -9.37
C PRO A 283 15.62 17.79 -9.89
N PHE A 284 14.58 18.17 -9.14
CA PHE A 284 13.56 19.10 -9.62
C PHE A 284 13.31 20.33 -8.71
N ILE A 285 14.05 20.45 -7.61
CA ILE A 285 13.85 21.55 -6.63
C ILE A 285 13.91 22.96 -7.25
N LYS A 286 14.64 23.11 -8.36
CA LYS A 286 14.76 24.40 -9.09
C LYS A 286 13.51 24.76 -9.90
N HIS A 287 12.67 23.77 -10.19
CA HIS A 287 11.49 23.92 -11.03
C HIS A 287 10.20 24.07 -10.23
N ILE A 288 10.25 23.88 -8.91
CA ILE A 288 9.11 24.09 -8.01
C ILE A 288 9.18 25.47 -7.34
N GLY A 289 8.01 26.08 -7.14
CA GLY A 289 7.91 27.39 -6.50
C GLY A 289 8.26 27.35 -5.01
N ALA A 290 8.29 28.55 -4.39
CA ALA A 290 8.48 28.64 -2.95
C ALA A 290 7.21 28.26 -2.20
N PHE A 291 7.31 27.35 -1.21
CA PHE A 291 6.24 26.96 -0.31
C PHE A 291 6.77 26.30 0.96
N ARG A 292 5.88 26.05 1.90
CA ARG A 292 6.15 25.34 3.15
C ARG A 292 5.25 24.12 3.20
N ALA A 293 5.81 22.94 3.49
CA ALA A 293 5.08 21.69 3.54
C ALA A 293 5.38 20.95 4.85
N THR A 294 4.35 20.68 5.65
CA THR A 294 4.48 20.01 6.96
C THR A 294 4.12 18.55 6.86
N PHE A 295 4.98 17.70 7.42
CA PHE A 295 4.89 16.25 7.43
C PHE A 295 4.74 15.72 8.84
N THR A 296 3.94 14.67 9.00
CA THR A 296 3.96 13.90 10.25
C THR A 296 5.23 13.05 10.36
N ILE A 297 5.66 12.77 11.61
CA ILE A 297 6.69 11.76 11.87
C ILE A 297 6.11 10.35 12.09
N HIS A 298 4.78 10.24 12.15
CA HIS A 298 4.08 8.98 12.40
C HIS A 298 3.84 8.17 11.12
N ASP A 299 3.56 6.89 11.28
CA ASP A 299 3.10 6.02 10.20
C ASP A 299 1.63 6.31 9.87
N GLN A 300 0.83 6.62 10.89
CA GLN A 300 -0.62 6.82 10.81
C GLN A 300 -0.98 8.24 10.37
N PRO A 301 -2.14 8.42 9.70
CA PRO A 301 -2.71 9.73 9.39
C PRO A 301 -3.33 10.39 10.63
N SER A 302 -3.64 11.69 10.52
CA SER A 302 -4.13 12.49 11.65
C SER A 302 -5.38 13.31 11.39
N ILE A 303 -5.85 13.43 10.15
CA ILE A 303 -7.03 14.24 9.84
C ILE A 303 -8.26 13.35 9.69
N LEU A 304 -9.20 13.48 10.63
CA LEU A 304 -10.49 12.77 10.60
C LEU A 304 -11.64 13.79 10.51
N LEU A 305 -11.91 14.22 9.28
CA LEU A 305 -12.91 15.23 8.99
C LEU A 305 -14.32 14.63 8.99
N ASP A 306 -15.29 15.37 9.54
CA ASP A 306 -16.72 15.02 9.40
C ASP A 306 -17.11 14.91 7.92
N HIS A 307 -17.82 13.83 7.55
CA HIS A 307 -18.19 13.52 6.17
C HIS A 307 -18.95 14.69 5.50
N ALA A 308 -19.93 15.28 6.17
CA ALA A 308 -20.72 16.36 5.60
C ALA A 308 -19.84 17.59 5.31
N ARG A 309 -18.84 17.84 6.17
CA ARG A 309 -17.88 18.93 5.96
C ARG A 309 -16.94 18.62 4.80
N GLN A 310 -16.48 17.41 4.68
CA GLN A 310 -15.63 16.98 3.56
C GLN A 310 -16.37 17.09 2.23
N GLU A 311 -17.59 16.60 2.15
CA GLU A 311 -18.44 16.72 0.95
C GLU A 311 -18.70 18.18 0.58
N GLU A 312 -19.02 19.04 1.56
CA GLU A 312 -19.24 20.46 1.34
C GLU A 312 -18.01 21.11 0.69
N LEU A 313 -16.80 20.83 1.20
CA LEU A 313 -15.55 21.36 0.65
C LEU A 313 -15.29 20.84 -0.77
N ILE A 314 -15.48 19.54 -1.01
CA ILE A 314 -15.31 18.94 -2.33
C ILE A 314 -16.30 19.54 -3.33
N ASN A 315 -17.57 19.67 -2.96
CA ASN A 315 -18.61 20.22 -3.83
C ASN A 315 -18.38 21.72 -4.11
N ALA A 316 -17.92 22.48 -3.12
CA ALA A 316 -17.50 23.85 -3.32
C ALA A 316 -16.34 23.95 -4.32
N ALA A 317 -15.28 23.12 -4.14
CA ALA A 317 -14.14 23.07 -5.04
C ALA A 317 -14.53 22.71 -6.48
N LYS A 318 -15.35 21.67 -6.67
CA LYS A 318 -15.85 21.25 -8.00
C LYS A 318 -16.67 22.31 -8.70
N SER A 319 -17.43 23.11 -7.94
CA SER A 319 -18.25 24.22 -8.48
C SER A 319 -17.49 25.55 -8.57
N GLY A 320 -16.18 25.59 -8.31
CA GLY A 320 -15.39 26.82 -8.27
C GLY A 320 -15.84 27.81 -7.22
N LYS A 321 -16.44 27.32 -6.15
CA LYS A 321 -16.90 28.09 -5.00
C LYS A 321 -16.00 27.82 -3.80
N ILE A 322 -16.15 28.62 -2.78
CA ILE A 322 -15.50 28.44 -1.49
C ILE A 322 -16.56 28.23 -0.40
N SER A 323 -16.22 27.41 0.59
CA SER A 323 -17.01 27.21 1.79
C SER A 323 -16.27 27.81 2.99
N ASN A 324 -16.83 28.88 3.55
CA ASN A 324 -16.20 29.62 4.64
C ASN A 324 -16.92 29.34 5.96
N HIS A 325 -16.21 28.69 6.88
CA HIS A 325 -16.63 28.47 8.26
C HIS A 325 -15.65 29.17 9.21
N PRO A 326 -15.82 30.47 9.47
CA PRO A 326 -14.83 31.27 10.21
C PRO A 326 -14.62 30.81 11.65
N ASN A 327 -15.57 30.07 12.23
CA ASN A 327 -15.54 29.58 13.61
C ASN A 327 -15.31 28.05 13.69
N GLU A 328 -14.65 27.45 12.69
CA GLU A 328 -14.32 26.03 12.70
C GLU A 328 -13.25 25.79 13.78
N ASN A 329 -13.65 25.13 14.84
CA ASN A 329 -12.76 24.75 15.94
C ASN A 329 -12.23 23.34 15.71
N ASP A 330 -10.93 23.18 15.93
CA ASP A 330 -10.35 21.86 16.00
C ASP A 330 -10.73 21.16 17.29
N ARG A 331 -11.02 19.89 17.19
CA ARG A 331 -11.25 18.97 18.31
C ARG A 331 -10.65 17.62 17.96
N PHE A 332 -10.53 16.75 18.94
CA PHE A 332 -10.09 15.38 18.69
C PHE A 332 -11.32 14.50 18.51
N GLU A 333 -11.36 13.75 17.43
CA GLU A 333 -12.46 12.85 17.11
C GLU A 333 -12.04 11.41 17.41
N GLN A 334 -12.91 10.67 18.04
CA GLN A 334 -12.69 9.27 18.40
C GLN A 334 -13.53 8.32 17.55
N ASP A 335 -14.57 8.85 16.94
CA ASP A 335 -15.56 8.06 16.22
C ASP A 335 -15.28 8.09 14.72
N TRP A 336 -14.66 7.05 14.21
CA TRP A 336 -14.36 6.87 12.78
C TRP A 336 -15.61 7.00 11.89
N SER A 337 -16.79 6.62 12.42
CA SER A 337 -18.03 6.67 11.66
C SER A 337 -18.46 8.08 11.26
N LYS A 338 -17.94 9.13 11.94
CA LYS A 338 -18.17 10.54 11.59
C LYS A 338 -17.65 10.90 10.19
N ALA A 339 -16.58 10.25 9.75
CA ALA A 339 -16.04 10.45 8.41
C ALA A 339 -16.83 9.71 7.33
N CYS A 340 -17.85 8.93 7.68
CA CYS A 340 -18.70 8.19 6.76
C CYS A 340 -20.05 8.88 6.52
N ALA A 341 -20.62 8.67 5.32
CA ALA A 341 -21.98 9.09 5.01
C ALA A 341 -22.98 8.49 6.02
N LYS A 342 -24.02 9.24 6.35
CA LYS A 342 -25.05 8.78 7.31
C LYS A 342 -25.79 7.53 6.87
N ASP A 343 -25.86 7.30 5.58
CA ASP A 343 -26.50 6.15 4.95
C ASP A 343 -25.51 5.04 4.56
N SER A 344 -24.23 5.16 4.93
CA SER A 344 -23.24 4.10 4.72
C SER A 344 -23.59 2.83 5.53
N PRO A 345 -23.16 1.65 5.09
CA PRO A 345 -23.30 0.39 5.82
C PRO A 345 -22.81 0.50 7.28
N LEU A 346 -21.64 1.16 7.51
CA LEU A 346 -21.10 1.35 8.85
C LEU A 346 -22.07 2.14 9.74
N ASN A 347 -22.58 3.29 9.27
CA ASN A 347 -23.50 4.13 10.06
C ASN A 347 -24.90 3.52 10.25
N LYS A 348 -25.32 2.63 9.34
CA LYS A 348 -26.55 1.84 9.51
C LYS A 348 -26.38 0.65 10.46
N GLY A 349 -25.15 0.32 10.85
CA GLY A 349 -24.85 -0.87 11.65
C GLY A 349 -25.12 -2.17 10.89
N GLU A 350 -24.92 -2.17 9.57
CA GLU A 350 -25.04 -3.37 8.75
C GLU A 350 -23.95 -4.36 9.11
N GLN A 351 -24.29 -5.65 9.09
CA GLN A 351 -23.32 -6.72 9.35
C GLN A 351 -22.82 -7.31 8.04
N GLU A 352 -21.53 -7.40 7.91
CA GLU A 352 -20.86 -8.08 6.81
C GLU A 352 -20.47 -9.49 7.26
N LEU A 353 -20.95 -10.50 6.56
CA LEU A 353 -20.61 -11.90 6.89
C LEU A 353 -19.43 -12.36 6.04
N PRO A 354 -18.45 -13.02 6.67
CA PRO A 354 -17.36 -13.66 5.95
C PRO A 354 -17.87 -14.67 4.94
N ALA A 355 -17.37 -14.66 3.70
CA ALA A 355 -17.76 -15.59 2.66
C ALA A 355 -16.54 -16.04 1.83
N ALA A 356 -16.33 -17.35 1.73
CA ALA A 356 -15.19 -17.95 1.06
C ALA A 356 -15.26 -17.90 -0.48
N ASP A 357 -16.43 -17.59 -1.03
CA ASP A 357 -16.72 -17.51 -2.46
C ASP A 357 -16.86 -16.06 -2.98
N THR A 358 -16.45 -15.08 -2.18
CA THR A 358 -16.37 -13.67 -2.57
C THR A 358 -14.92 -13.19 -2.63
N PHE A 359 -14.60 -12.38 -3.64
CA PHE A 359 -13.23 -11.91 -3.91
C PHE A 359 -13.22 -10.42 -4.23
N ILE A 360 -12.07 -9.79 -4.01
CA ILE A 360 -11.85 -8.39 -4.36
C ILE A 360 -11.62 -8.28 -5.87
N ASN A 361 -12.44 -7.48 -6.58
CA ASN A 361 -12.22 -7.13 -7.99
C ASN A 361 -11.66 -5.71 -8.19
N ALA A 362 -11.82 -4.86 -7.18
CA ALA A 362 -11.29 -3.50 -7.17
C ALA A 362 -10.76 -3.18 -5.77
N HIS A 363 -9.44 -3.21 -5.61
CA HIS A 363 -8.84 -3.12 -4.27
C HIS A 363 -9.08 -1.76 -3.62
N GLY A 364 -9.02 -0.66 -4.41
CA GLY A 364 -9.30 0.67 -3.86
C GLY A 364 -10.67 0.77 -3.17
N PRO A 365 -11.80 0.51 -3.85
CA PRO A 365 -13.12 0.48 -3.22
C PRO A 365 -13.24 -0.51 -2.06
N ALA A 366 -12.57 -1.67 -2.14
CA ALA A 366 -12.57 -2.65 -1.06
C ALA A 366 -11.81 -2.20 0.21
N MET A 367 -11.07 -1.10 0.16
CA MET A 367 -10.43 -0.48 1.33
C MET A 367 -11.35 0.53 2.05
N ASP A 368 -12.56 0.77 1.56
CA ASP A 368 -13.50 1.75 2.14
C ASP A 368 -14.13 1.21 3.41
N ILE A 369 -13.68 1.72 4.53
CA ILE A 369 -14.16 1.35 5.88
C ILE A 369 -15.65 1.67 6.04
N CYS A 370 -16.16 2.71 5.39
CA CYS A 370 -17.58 3.06 5.44
C CYS A 370 -18.47 1.98 4.81
N GLN A 371 -17.94 1.28 3.81
CA GLN A 371 -18.63 0.22 3.07
C GLN A 371 -18.39 -1.18 3.67
N HIS A 372 -17.36 -1.34 4.48
CA HIS A 372 -16.95 -2.60 5.09
C HIS A 372 -16.91 -2.49 6.63
N PRO A 373 -18.06 -2.52 7.32
CA PRO A 373 -18.15 -2.35 8.77
C PRO A 373 -17.30 -3.33 9.58
N SER A 374 -17.07 -4.53 9.04
CA SER A 374 -16.24 -5.56 9.68
C SER A 374 -14.80 -5.10 9.95
N TYR A 375 -14.28 -4.11 9.22
CA TYR A 375 -12.93 -3.59 9.44
C TYR A 375 -12.77 -2.93 10.80
N MET A 376 -13.84 -2.34 11.35
CA MET A 376 -13.85 -1.78 12.72
C MET A 376 -13.56 -2.83 13.80
N GLU A 377 -13.79 -4.12 13.49
CA GLU A 377 -13.54 -5.24 14.40
C GLU A 377 -12.32 -6.09 14.02
N ASN A 378 -11.74 -5.84 12.85
CA ASN A 378 -10.76 -6.72 12.23
C ASN A 378 -9.39 -6.07 12.00
N HIS A 379 -9.27 -4.74 12.13
CA HIS A 379 -8.02 -4.03 11.86
C HIS A 379 -7.50 -3.31 13.09
N GLY A 380 -6.20 -3.51 13.41
CA GLY A 380 -5.60 -3.02 14.64
C GLY A 380 -5.77 -1.52 14.88
N MET A 381 -5.47 -0.67 13.87
CA MET A 381 -5.64 0.78 13.99
C MET A 381 -7.09 1.19 14.32
N LEU A 382 -8.09 0.47 13.77
CA LEU A 382 -9.51 0.79 13.99
C LEU A 382 -10.03 0.24 15.31
N LEU A 383 -9.37 -0.79 15.85
CA LEU A 383 -9.64 -1.33 17.20
C LEU A 383 -9.05 -0.46 18.33
N GLU A 384 -8.09 0.40 17.99
CA GLU A 384 -7.43 1.27 18.96
C GLU A 384 -8.27 2.51 19.26
N GLU A 385 -8.38 2.88 20.55
CA GLU A 385 -9.03 4.12 20.93
C GLU A 385 -8.16 5.32 20.57
N HIS A 386 -8.69 6.21 19.74
CA HIS A 386 -8.05 7.48 19.40
C HIS A 386 -8.65 8.62 20.20
N ASN A 387 -7.83 9.37 20.91
CA ASN A 387 -8.21 10.51 21.72
C ASN A 387 -7.13 11.60 21.71
N SER A 388 -7.27 12.63 22.56
CA SER A 388 -6.29 13.72 22.62
C SER A 388 -4.88 13.32 23.09
N GLU A 389 -4.72 12.10 23.57
CA GLU A 389 -3.44 11.57 24.07
C GLU A 389 -2.82 10.53 23.12
N THR A 390 -3.54 10.13 22.07
CA THR A 390 -2.99 9.25 21.03
C THR A 390 -2.06 10.02 20.10
N HIS A 391 -1.16 9.31 19.44
CA HIS A 391 -0.22 9.86 18.50
C HIS A 391 -0.29 9.08 17.17
N PRO A 392 -0.51 9.77 16.03
CA PRO A 392 -0.84 11.19 15.87
C PRO A 392 -2.24 11.51 16.42
N LYS A 393 -2.46 12.75 16.83
CA LYS A 393 -3.78 13.20 17.31
C LYS A 393 -4.77 13.27 16.15
N PRO A 394 -6.00 12.75 16.31
CA PRO A 394 -7.04 12.82 15.26
C PRO A 394 -7.72 14.20 15.24
N HIS A 395 -7.33 15.05 14.29
CA HIS A 395 -7.86 16.41 14.12
C HIS A 395 -9.15 16.43 13.27
N THR A 396 -10.15 17.18 13.69
CA THR A 396 -11.39 17.41 12.92
C THR A 396 -11.33 18.61 11.98
N LYS A 397 -10.26 19.38 12.04
CA LYS A 397 -10.00 20.50 11.17
C LYS A 397 -9.08 20.09 10.04
N LEU A 398 -9.41 20.47 8.80
CA LEU A 398 -8.63 20.07 7.61
C LEU A 398 -7.30 20.82 7.59
N TYR A 399 -6.25 20.24 8.11
CA TYR A 399 -4.87 20.72 8.04
C TYR A 399 -4.13 20.11 6.85
N PRO A 400 -3.29 20.87 6.11
CA PRO A 400 -2.51 20.36 4.99
C PRO A 400 -1.26 19.59 5.46
N ILE A 401 -1.47 18.47 6.16
CA ILE A 401 -0.41 17.58 6.65
C ILE A 401 -0.13 16.51 5.60
N LEU A 402 1.16 16.32 5.28
CA LEU A 402 1.65 15.29 4.38
C LEU A 402 1.99 14.04 5.19
N VAL A 403 1.53 12.88 4.70
CA VAL A 403 1.64 11.61 5.42
C VAL A 403 2.12 10.48 4.51
N PRO A 404 2.84 9.48 5.04
CA PRO A 404 3.28 8.34 4.23
C PRO A 404 2.13 7.41 3.82
N SER A 405 1.05 7.38 4.59
CA SER A 405 -0.17 6.63 4.24
C SER A 405 -1.40 7.17 4.96
N LYS A 406 -2.57 6.88 4.40
CA LYS A 406 -3.85 7.22 5.01
C LYS A 406 -4.91 6.20 4.62
N THR A 407 -6.02 6.15 5.37
CA THR A 407 -7.22 5.45 4.93
C THR A 407 -8.09 6.37 4.05
N MET A 408 -9.15 5.83 3.48
CA MET A 408 -10.11 6.64 2.70
C MET A 408 -10.87 7.66 3.56
N LEU A 409 -10.91 7.46 4.89
CA LEU A 409 -11.57 8.37 5.84
C LEU A 409 -10.77 9.65 6.14
N ASN A 410 -9.46 9.63 5.88
CA ASN A 410 -8.56 10.68 6.32
C ASN A 410 -8.36 11.79 5.28
N GLY A 411 -8.33 13.03 5.75
CA GLY A 411 -8.13 14.21 4.93
C GLY A 411 -6.66 14.59 4.68
N ASP A 412 -5.71 13.82 5.17
CA ASP A 412 -4.27 14.02 4.99
C ASP A 412 -3.85 13.91 3.52
N ILE A 413 -2.66 14.44 3.17
CA ILE A 413 -2.12 14.42 1.82
C ILE A 413 -1.06 13.32 1.70
N PRO A 414 -1.29 12.23 0.93
CA PRO A 414 -0.35 11.13 0.84
C PRO A 414 0.87 11.50 -0.01
N VAL A 415 2.04 11.06 0.46
CA VAL A 415 3.32 11.14 -0.25
C VAL A 415 3.84 9.74 -0.59
N THR A 416 4.89 9.66 -1.40
CA THR A 416 5.56 8.39 -1.65
C THR A 416 6.16 7.81 -0.37
N PRO A 417 6.32 6.47 -0.29
CA PRO A 417 6.81 5.82 0.91
C PRO A 417 8.23 6.25 1.27
N ILE A 418 8.55 6.16 2.54
CA ILE A 418 9.80 6.59 3.11
C ILE A 418 10.91 5.61 2.71
N GLY A 419 11.92 6.12 1.99
CA GLY A 419 13.25 5.52 1.86
C GLY A 419 13.35 4.22 1.07
N ARG A 420 12.29 3.78 0.36
CA ARG A 420 12.34 2.54 -0.42
C ARG A 420 11.73 2.71 -1.79
N ASP A 421 12.59 2.94 -2.76
CA ASP A 421 12.33 2.54 -4.12
C ASP A 421 12.33 0.99 -4.18
N GLY A 422 11.58 0.42 -5.08
CA GLY A 422 11.47 -1.04 -5.25
C GLY A 422 12.72 -1.67 -5.88
N ARG A 423 13.93 -1.31 -5.40
CA ARG A 423 15.17 -1.82 -5.99
C ARG A 423 15.29 -3.32 -5.80
N ARG A 424 15.62 -3.98 -6.89
CA ARG A 424 15.88 -5.41 -6.91
C ARG A 424 17.10 -5.81 -6.07
N ASP A 425 18.07 -4.94 -5.95
CA ASP A 425 19.28 -5.20 -5.17
C ASP A 425 18.99 -5.45 -3.67
N ASP A 426 17.83 -4.98 -3.19
CA ASP A 426 17.36 -5.23 -1.81
C ASP A 426 16.65 -6.59 -1.64
N VAL A 427 16.40 -7.34 -2.73
CA VAL A 427 15.68 -8.62 -2.69
C VAL A 427 16.57 -9.75 -2.18
N GLY A 428 17.88 -9.73 -2.48
CA GLY A 428 18.79 -10.82 -2.20
C GLY A 428 18.61 -12.02 -3.15
N PRO A 429 19.20 -13.19 -2.79
CA PRO A 429 19.06 -14.42 -3.58
C PRO A 429 17.59 -14.81 -3.74
N ASP A 430 17.17 -15.08 -4.97
CA ASP A 430 15.80 -15.45 -5.31
C ASP A 430 15.81 -16.76 -6.12
N PRO A 431 15.39 -17.89 -5.52
CA PRO A 431 15.41 -19.18 -6.18
C PRO A 431 14.49 -19.23 -7.41
N GLU A 432 14.80 -20.15 -8.34
CA GLU A 432 13.89 -20.47 -9.44
C GLU A 432 12.52 -20.91 -8.91
N TRP A 433 11.45 -20.57 -9.64
CA TRP A 433 10.07 -20.85 -9.28
C TRP A 433 9.81 -22.31 -8.88
N SER A 434 10.36 -23.25 -9.65
CA SER A 434 10.21 -24.70 -9.41
C SER A 434 10.82 -25.20 -8.08
N ARG A 435 11.75 -24.42 -7.51
CA ARG A 435 12.46 -24.76 -6.25
C ARG A 435 11.81 -24.14 -5.02
N LYS A 436 10.88 -23.20 -5.22
CA LYS A 436 10.19 -22.50 -4.14
C LYS A 436 9.13 -23.39 -3.48
N SER A 437 8.94 -23.21 -2.18
CA SER A 437 7.84 -23.81 -1.42
C SER A 437 6.49 -23.27 -1.89
N GLY A 438 5.50 -24.14 -2.04
CA GLY A 438 4.13 -23.75 -2.39
C GLY A 438 3.29 -23.22 -1.22
N LYS A 439 3.86 -23.02 -0.02
CA LYS A 439 3.15 -22.41 1.11
C LYS A 439 3.12 -20.89 1.00
N LEU A 440 2.10 -20.29 1.61
CA LEU A 440 2.01 -18.84 1.85
C LEU A 440 2.86 -18.49 3.06
N TYR A 441 3.86 -17.65 2.85
CA TYR A 441 4.79 -17.23 3.89
C TYR A 441 4.47 -15.84 4.43
N TRP A 442 4.54 -15.69 5.75
CA TRP A 442 4.54 -14.39 6.41
C TRP A 442 5.26 -14.42 7.75
N ARG A 443 6.06 -13.41 8.01
CA ARG A 443 6.64 -13.08 9.31
C ARG A 443 6.47 -11.60 9.57
N GLY A 444 6.00 -11.24 10.74
CA GLY A 444 5.86 -9.86 11.19
C GLY A 444 5.92 -9.76 12.70
N LEU A 445 6.27 -8.58 13.20
CA LEU A 445 6.17 -8.28 14.62
C LEU A 445 4.71 -8.16 15.04
N ALA A 446 4.41 -8.39 16.31
CA ALA A 446 3.11 -8.12 16.90
C ALA A 446 2.94 -6.59 17.09
N THR A 447 2.79 -5.88 15.97
CA THR A 447 2.55 -4.44 15.90
C THR A 447 1.28 -4.17 15.09
N GLY A 448 0.81 -2.93 15.06
CA GLY A 448 -0.42 -2.54 14.38
C GLY A 448 -1.56 -2.21 15.33
N LEU A 449 -1.32 -2.44 16.61
CA LEU A 449 -2.21 -2.12 17.71
C LEU A 449 -1.38 -2.02 19.00
N ASN A 450 -1.73 -1.12 19.90
CA ASN A 450 -1.24 -1.17 21.28
C ASN A 450 -2.07 -2.19 22.07
N HIS A 451 -1.41 -3.25 22.53
CA HIS A 451 -2.03 -4.35 23.27
C HIS A 451 -2.13 -3.96 24.75
N ASP A 452 -3.26 -3.39 25.15
CA ASP A 452 -3.50 -2.85 26.50
C ASP A 452 -4.92 -3.24 26.96
N LYS A 453 -5.01 -4.22 27.86
CA LYS A 453 -6.28 -4.72 28.41
C LYS A 453 -7.00 -3.69 29.28
N LYS A 454 -6.25 -2.84 29.98
CA LYS A 454 -6.86 -1.78 30.83
C LYS A 454 -7.60 -0.77 29.96
N LYS A 455 -7.15 -0.56 28.72
CA LYS A 455 -7.83 0.29 27.74
C LYS A 455 -8.84 -0.49 26.88
N GLY A 456 -9.15 -1.73 27.22
CA GLY A 456 -10.16 -2.52 26.52
C GLY A 456 -9.69 -3.06 25.15
N SER A 457 -8.38 -3.13 24.90
CA SER A 457 -7.84 -3.62 23.63
C SER A 457 -8.33 -5.02 23.28
N LYS A 458 -8.95 -5.15 22.12
CA LYS A 458 -9.40 -6.42 21.54
C LYS A 458 -8.30 -7.04 20.68
N TRP A 459 -7.08 -7.11 21.16
CA TRP A 459 -5.89 -7.44 20.40
C TRP A 459 -5.97 -8.76 19.61
N ARG A 460 -6.71 -9.77 20.11
CA ARG A 460 -6.90 -11.05 19.39
C ARG A 460 -7.67 -10.89 18.07
N GLN A 461 -8.39 -9.78 17.92
CA GLN A 461 -9.14 -9.43 16.70
C GLN A 461 -8.31 -8.60 15.71
N SER A 462 -7.13 -8.12 16.10
CA SER A 462 -6.24 -7.39 15.21
C SER A 462 -5.83 -8.26 14.01
N HIS A 463 -5.63 -7.63 12.88
CA HIS A 463 -5.36 -8.32 11.61
C HIS A 463 -4.15 -9.26 11.65
N ARG A 464 -3.07 -8.93 12.36
CA ARG A 464 -1.86 -9.76 12.44
C ARG A 464 -2.04 -10.97 13.35
N GLU A 465 -2.66 -10.75 14.49
CA GLU A 465 -2.98 -11.81 15.44
C GLU A 465 -4.00 -12.80 14.86
N ARG A 466 -5.03 -12.30 14.18
CA ARG A 466 -6.02 -13.14 13.49
C ARG A 466 -5.37 -13.97 12.37
N LEU A 467 -4.47 -13.38 11.58
CA LEU A 467 -3.73 -14.11 10.56
C LEU A 467 -2.88 -15.23 11.17
N HIS A 468 -2.22 -14.96 12.30
CA HIS A 468 -1.47 -15.95 13.04
C HIS A 468 -2.36 -17.08 13.55
N PHE A 469 -3.48 -16.75 14.20
CA PHE A 469 -4.41 -17.75 14.74
C PHE A 469 -5.06 -18.58 13.62
N LEU A 470 -5.46 -17.96 12.52
CA LEU A 470 -6.01 -18.67 11.36
C LEU A 470 -5.03 -19.71 10.81
N ALA A 471 -3.75 -19.36 10.70
CA ALA A 471 -2.72 -20.22 10.12
C ALA A 471 -2.25 -21.35 11.06
N ASN A 472 -2.39 -21.17 12.37
CA ASN A 472 -1.88 -22.09 13.38
C ASN A 472 -3.00 -22.70 14.25
N ASP A 473 -4.23 -22.70 13.75
CA ASP A 473 -5.37 -23.31 14.44
C ASP A 473 -5.13 -24.82 14.63
N LYS A 474 -5.27 -25.28 15.87
CA LYS A 474 -5.11 -26.70 16.25
C LYS A 474 -6.43 -27.36 16.67
N SER A 475 -7.53 -26.62 16.56
CA SER A 475 -8.87 -27.10 16.91
C SER A 475 -9.45 -28.02 15.84
N ASP A 476 -10.55 -28.66 16.17
CA ASP A 476 -11.35 -29.46 15.23
C ASP A 476 -12.36 -28.58 14.44
N SER A 477 -12.04 -27.28 14.25
CA SER A 477 -12.86 -26.34 13.50
C SER A 477 -12.81 -26.62 12.01
N TYR A 478 -13.89 -26.21 11.32
CA TYR A 478 -14.01 -26.30 9.85
C TYR A 478 -14.26 -24.92 9.26
N THR A 479 -13.74 -24.68 8.07
CA THR A 479 -14.04 -23.49 7.29
C THR A 479 -14.49 -23.85 5.88
N GLU A 480 -15.19 -22.96 5.23
CA GLU A 480 -15.54 -23.10 3.82
C GLU A 480 -14.39 -22.70 2.92
N VAL A 481 -14.20 -23.42 1.82
CA VAL A 481 -13.19 -23.15 0.79
C VAL A 481 -13.83 -23.39 -0.56
N LEU A 482 -13.77 -22.39 -1.43
CA LEU A 482 -14.11 -22.56 -2.84
C LEU A 482 -12.90 -23.15 -3.56
N ALA A 483 -13.02 -24.41 -3.99
CA ALA A 483 -11.94 -25.15 -4.60
C ALA A 483 -12.20 -25.45 -6.07
N PRO A 484 -11.18 -25.35 -6.97
CA PRO A 484 -11.33 -25.73 -8.37
C PRO A 484 -11.61 -27.23 -8.52
N VAL A 485 -12.46 -27.59 -9.48
CA VAL A 485 -12.74 -28.96 -9.88
C VAL A 485 -11.91 -29.33 -11.10
N GLY A 486 -10.66 -29.74 -10.88
CA GLY A 486 -9.72 -30.01 -11.97
C GLY A 486 -9.39 -28.75 -12.78
N SER A 487 -9.22 -28.90 -14.10
CA SER A 487 -8.96 -27.83 -15.07
C SER A 487 -10.20 -27.50 -15.93
N THR A 488 -11.39 -27.74 -15.37
CA THR A 488 -12.65 -27.49 -16.08
C THR A 488 -13.14 -26.04 -15.93
N GLY A 489 -12.57 -25.28 -14.99
CA GLY A 489 -13.03 -23.97 -14.56
C GLY A 489 -14.23 -24.03 -13.61
N GLU A 490 -14.74 -25.23 -13.28
CA GLU A 490 -15.75 -25.43 -12.25
C GLU A 490 -15.12 -25.27 -10.86
N ALA A 491 -15.95 -24.88 -9.91
CA ALA A 491 -15.58 -24.76 -8.52
C ALA A 491 -16.64 -25.39 -7.61
N GLU A 492 -16.19 -25.89 -6.47
CA GLU A 492 -17.04 -26.49 -5.44
C GLU A 492 -16.75 -25.81 -4.09
N LEU A 493 -17.80 -25.40 -3.40
CA LEU A 493 -17.70 -24.93 -2.03
C LEU A 493 -17.67 -26.13 -1.09
N SER A 494 -16.53 -26.36 -0.45
CA SER A 494 -16.27 -27.50 0.43
C SER A 494 -15.99 -27.02 1.85
N ARG A 495 -16.47 -27.77 2.83
CA ARG A 495 -16.17 -27.53 4.24
C ARG A 495 -15.01 -28.42 4.67
N LEU A 496 -13.87 -27.80 4.97
CA LEU A 496 -12.59 -28.51 5.23
C LEU A 496 -12.07 -28.21 6.65
N PRO A 497 -11.30 -29.14 7.26
CA PRO A 497 -10.70 -28.94 8.56
C PRO A 497 -9.68 -27.79 8.53
N LEU A 498 -9.86 -26.78 9.39
CA LEU A 498 -9.02 -25.59 9.44
C LEU A 498 -7.55 -25.93 9.71
N LYS A 499 -7.31 -26.86 10.63
CA LYS A 499 -5.97 -27.36 10.95
C LYS A 499 -5.22 -27.91 9.73
N GLU A 500 -5.89 -28.75 8.91
CA GLU A 500 -5.27 -29.35 7.72
C GLU A 500 -4.96 -28.28 6.66
N LEU A 501 -5.83 -27.29 6.52
CA LEU A 501 -5.62 -26.16 5.60
C LEU A 501 -4.42 -25.30 6.07
N GLY A 502 -4.33 -24.97 7.35
CA GLY A 502 -3.19 -24.25 7.93
C GLY A 502 -1.87 -25.00 7.70
N GLU A 503 -1.83 -26.29 8.03
CA GLU A 503 -0.64 -27.13 7.84
C GLU A 503 -0.24 -27.26 6.35
N TYR A 504 -1.21 -27.35 5.45
CA TYR A 504 -0.93 -27.51 4.02
C TYR A 504 -0.56 -26.17 3.37
N TYR A 505 -1.34 -25.10 3.56
CA TYR A 505 -1.16 -23.87 2.81
C TYR A 505 -0.22 -22.85 3.46
N MET A 506 -0.07 -22.85 4.80
CA MET A 506 0.49 -21.72 5.52
C MET A 506 1.87 -21.99 6.12
N ASP A 507 2.73 -20.99 6.08
CA ASP A 507 3.93 -20.81 6.90
C ASP A 507 3.91 -19.37 7.43
N VAL A 508 2.97 -19.13 8.35
CA VAL A 508 2.62 -17.80 8.84
C VAL A 508 2.79 -17.78 10.36
N LYS A 509 3.64 -16.87 10.85
CA LYS A 509 3.83 -16.67 12.30
C LYS A 509 4.14 -15.22 12.64
N LEU A 510 3.70 -14.79 13.81
CA LEU A 510 4.26 -13.65 14.49
C LEU A 510 5.71 -13.98 14.89
N ALA A 511 6.63 -13.02 14.79
CA ALA A 511 8.05 -13.24 14.97
C ALA A 511 8.68 -12.19 15.90
N GLY A 512 9.76 -12.55 16.56
CA GLY A 512 10.55 -11.62 17.36
C GLY A 512 9.97 -11.27 18.74
N GLY A 513 8.98 -12.04 19.21
CA GLY A 513 8.35 -11.86 20.53
C GLY A 513 7.21 -10.85 20.52
N HIS A 514 6.74 -10.52 21.69
CA HIS A 514 5.67 -9.54 21.92
C HIS A 514 6.20 -8.11 21.71
N TRP A 515 5.36 -7.26 21.12
CA TRP A 515 5.61 -5.84 20.85
C TRP A 515 4.36 -5.01 21.17
N GLN A 516 4.54 -3.75 21.54
CA GLN A 516 3.45 -2.82 21.80
C GLN A 516 2.42 -3.40 22.78
N CYS A 517 2.86 -4.09 23.84
CA CYS A 517 1.99 -4.64 24.88
C CYS A 517 2.35 -4.11 26.26
N ASP A 518 1.39 -4.12 27.17
CA ASP A 518 1.57 -3.67 28.56
C ASP A 518 1.89 -4.88 29.47
N TRP A 519 3.03 -4.80 30.18
CA TRP A 519 3.45 -5.78 31.16
C TRP A 519 2.67 -5.65 32.47
N ASP A 520 2.34 -4.42 32.86
CA ASP A 520 1.71 -4.13 34.15
C ASP A 520 0.26 -4.60 34.20
N ASP A 521 -0.39 -4.78 33.08
CA ASP A 521 -1.75 -5.31 32.99
C ASP A 521 -1.80 -6.81 32.66
N GLY A 522 -0.65 -7.43 32.40
CA GLY A 522 -0.49 -8.84 32.06
C GLY A 522 -0.80 -9.18 30.60
N THR A 523 -0.96 -8.20 29.72
CA THR A 523 -1.25 -8.46 28.29
C THR A 523 -0.07 -9.14 27.61
N CYS A 524 1.18 -8.72 27.88
CA CYS A 524 2.36 -9.40 27.34
C CYS A 524 2.43 -10.86 27.77
N ASP A 525 2.11 -11.18 29.04
CA ASP A 525 2.08 -12.57 29.55
C ASP A 525 1.01 -13.44 28.84
N GLU A 526 -0.14 -12.83 28.49
CA GLU A 526 -1.17 -13.54 27.70
C GLU A 526 -0.69 -13.83 26.29
N MET A 527 -0.08 -12.84 25.63
CA MET A 527 0.48 -13.01 24.30
C MET A 527 1.53 -14.12 24.26
N GLU A 528 2.44 -14.18 25.24
CA GLU A 528 3.44 -15.25 25.33
C GLU A 528 2.83 -16.64 25.49
N LYS A 529 1.69 -16.75 26.17
CA LYS A 529 1.00 -18.04 26.37
C LYS A 529 0.22 -18.51 25.14
N GLU A 530 -0.37 -17.56 24.40
CA GLU A 530 -1.30 -17.87 23.32
C GLU A 530 -0.63 -17.89 21.94
N ILE A 531 0.48 -17.16 21.77
CA ILE A 531 1.17 -17.00 20.48
C ILE A 531 2.48 -17.79 20.51
N GLU A 532 2.60 -18.74 19.60
CA GLU A 532 3.87 -19.42 19.33
C GLU A 532 4.73 -18.54 18.41
N PHE A 533 5.49 -17.62 19.01
CA PHE A 533 6.35 -16.71 18.27
C PHE A 533 7.48 -17.45 17.56
N ALA A 534 7.70 -17.11 16.27
CA ALA A 534 8.90 -17.54 15.56
C ALA A 534 10.10 -16.64 15.90
N GLY A 535 11.30 -17.15 15.65
CA GLY A 535 12.50 -16.29 15.60
C GLY A 535 12.39 -15.26 14.47
N LYS A 536 13.22 -14.22 14.52
CA LYS A 536 13.35 -13.28 13.40
C LYS A 536 14.01 -13.97 12.23
N ASP A 537 13.30 -14.09 11.12
CA ASP A 537 13.87 -14.56 9.86
C ASP A 537 14.61 -13.41 9.15
N ASN A 538 15.61 -13.78 8.35
CA ASN A 538 16.18 -12.87 7.37
C ASN A 538 15.10 -12.49 6.34
N ALA A 539 15.11 -11.25 5.86
CA ALA A 539 14.16 -10.76 4.86
C ALA A 539 14.15 -11.61 3.57
N GLU A 540 15.29 -12.20 3.21
CA GLU A 540 15.45 -13.08 2.04
C GLU A 540 14.68 -14.42 2.19
N ARG A 541 14.35 -14.83 3.42
CA ARG A 541 13.61 -16.07 3.66
C ARG A 541 12.28 -16.11 2.92
N SER A 542 11.62 -14.98 2.72
CA SER A 542 10.40 -14.90 1.93
C SER A 542 10.59 -15.36 0.47
N ASN A 543 11.81 -15.24 -0.08
CA ASN A 543 12.10 -15.62 -1.47
C ASN A 543 12.07 -17.13 -1.70
N ASP A 544 12.15 -17.94 -0.64
CA ASP A 544 12.03 -19.42 -0.73
C ASP A 544 10.60 -19.92 -1.00
N PHE A 545 9.62 -19.00 -1.06
CA PHE A 545 8.20 -19.33 -1.17
C PHE A 545 7.60 -18.77 -2.47
N LYS A 546 6.65 -19.50 -3.08
CA LYS A 546 5.90 -19.05 -4.25
C LYS A 546 4.92 -17.94 -3.89
N TYR A 547 4.35 -18.00 -2.68
CA TYR A 547 3.33 -17.08 -2.19
C TYR A 547 3.82 -16.38 -0.93
N VAL A 548 3.67 -15.08 -0.88
CA VAL A 548 3.99 -14.27 0.31
C VAL A 548 2.80 -13.40 0.67
N PHE A 549 2.54 -13.28 1.96
CA PHE A 549 1.47 -12.43 2.44
C PHE A 549 2.00 -11.05 2.78
N ASP A 550 1.25 -10.01 2.44
CA ASP A 550 1.50 -8.65 2.86
C ASP A 550 0.29 -8.06 3.56
N THR A 551 0.49 -7.55 4.77
CA THR A 551 -0.55 -6.87 5.54
C THR A 551 0.04 -5.73 6.33
N ASP A 552 -0.81 -4.80 6.72
CA ASP A 552 -0.50 -3.56 7.39
C ASP A 552 0.28 -3.76 8.70
N GLY A 553 1.00 -2.70 9.11
CA GLY A 553 1.58 -2.52 10.43
C GLY A 553 0.74 -1.58 11.28
N ASN A 554 1.40 -0.60 11.89
CA ASN A 554 0.71 0.54 12.52
C ASN A 554 -0.07 1.36 11.46
N ALA A 555 0.40 1.30 10.20
CA ALA A 555 -0.24 1.78 8.99
C ALA A 555 0.15 0.86 7.83
N TRP A 556 0.47 1.37 6.64
CA TRP A 556 0.83 0.57 5.46
C TRP A 556 2.00 -0.40 5.70
N SER A 557 2.22 -1.30 4.76
CA SER A 557 3.36 -2.24 4.80
C SER A 557 4.56 -1.73 4.03
N SER A 558 5.64 -1.36 4.70
CA SER A 558 6.91 -0.98 4.06
C SER A 558 7.65 -2.13 3.37
N ARG A 559 7.19 -3.38 3.53
CA ARG A 559 7.77 -4.58 2.90
C ARG A 559 7.27 -4.76 1.46
N PHE A 560 6.12 -4.18 1.12
CA PHE A 560 5.41 -4.44 -0.13
C PHE A 560 6.28 -4.25 -1.38
N PRO A 561 7.03 -3.13 -1.58
CA PRO A 561 7.89 -2.97 -2.75
C PRO A 561 8.92 -4.08 -2.91
N ARG A 562 9.56 -4.49 -1.81
CA ARG A 562 10.55 -5.58 -1.82
C ARG A 562 9.92 -6.94 -2.15
N LEU A 563 8.75 -7.22 -1.59
CA LEU A 563 8.02 -8.46 -1.88
C LEU A 563 7.60 -8.53 -3.35
N MET A 564 7.12 -7.42 -3.90
CA MET A 564 6.77 -7.31 -5.32
C MET A 564 8.00 -7.43 -6.23
N ALA A 565 9.17 -6.95 -5.81
CA ALA A 565 10.41 -7.05 -6.57
C ALA A 565 11.00 -8.46 -6.60
N SER A 566 10.52 -9.38 -5.77
CA SER A 566 10.92 -10.80 -5.76
C SER A 566 9.98 -11.64 -6.63
N ASN A 567 10.47 -12.83 -7.06
CA ASN A 567 9.69 -13.77 -7.87
C ASN A 567 8.69 -14.55 -6.98
N ASN A 568 7.72 -13.82 -6.41
CA ASN A 568 6.68 -14.34 -5.52
C ASN A 568 5.33 -13.74 -5.91
N VAL A 569 4.25 -14.49 -5.78
CA VAL A 569 2.91 -13.91 -5.77
C VAL A 569 2.70 -13.23 -4.42
N VAL A 570 2.50 -11.93 -4.44
CA VAL A 570 2.13 -11.18 -3.23
C VAL A 570 0.61 -11.24 -3.06
N VAL A 571 0.15 -11.84 -1.96
CA VAL A 571 -1.25 -11.78 -1.53
C VAL A 571 -1.36 -10.64 -0.50
N LYS A 572 -2.14 -9.60 -0.81
CA LYS A 572 -2.17 -8.35 -0.03
C LYS A 572 -3.53 -8.07 0.57
N ALA A 573 -3.56 -7.87 1.89
CA ALA A 573 -4.72 -7.35 2.63
C ALA A 573 -4.35 -6.03 3.33
N THR A 574 -5.07 -4.94 3.03
CA THR A 574 -4.79 -3.60 3.55
C THR A 574 -6.04 -2.71 3.55
N VAL A 575 -6.08 -1.75 4.47
CA VAL A 575 -7.05 -0.65 4.48
C VAL A 575 -6.43 0.70 4.10
N PHE A 576 -5.15 0.68 3.71
CA PHE A 576 -4.39 1.89 3.35
C PHE A 576 -4.14 1.96 1.85
N PRO A 577 -4.91 2.75 1.09
CA PRO A 577 -4.51 3.11 -0.26
C PRO A 577 -3.19 3.88 -0.23
N GLU A 578 -2.26 3.45 -1.07
CA GLU A 578 -0.95 4.08 -1.27
C GLU A 578 -0.98 5.00 -2.52
N TRP A 579 0.08 5.77 -2.72
CA TRP A 579 0.23 6.71 -3.83
C TRP A 579 -0.04 6.09 -5.22
N ASN A 580 0.23 4.80 -5.38
CA ASN A 580 0.13 4.03 -6.63
C ASN A 580 -1.00 3.00 -6.65
N THR A 581 -1.88 2.96 -5.66
CA THR A 581 -2.95 1.96 -5.58
C THR A 581 -3.81 1.91 -6.86
N LYS A 582 -4.07 3.05 -7.48
CA LYS A 582 -4.88 3.13 -8.71
C LYS A 582 -4.17 2.63 -9.96
N SER A 583 -2.85 2.60 -9.96
CA SER A 583 -2.02 2.15 -11.09
C SER A 583 -1.47 0.74 -10.91
N LEU A 584 -1.74 0.10 -9.77
CA LEU A 584 -1.31 -1.26 -9.48
C LEU A 584 -2.40 -2.27 -9.86
N PRO A 585 -2.21 -3.08 -10.93
CA PRO A 585 -3.26 -3.94 -11.44
C PRO A 585 -3.42 -5.21 -10.59
N GLU A 586 -4.51 -5.28 -9.85
CA GLU A 586 -4.94 -6.48 -9.11
C GLU A 586 -5.19 -7.66 -10.05
N TRP A 587 -4.94 -8.89 -9.59
CA TRP A 587 -5.03 -10.16 -10.31
C TRP A 587 -4.09 -10.29 -11.52
N TYR A 588 -3.35 -9.24 -11.84
CA TYR A 588 -2.36 -9.21 -12.90
C TYR A 588 -0.93 -9.16 -12.38
N ALA A 589 -0.65 -8.32 -11.39
CA ALA A 589 0.68 -8.15 -10.78
C ALA A 589 0.74 -8.57 -9.30
N TYR A 590 -0.38 -8.68 -8.63
CA TYR A 590 -0.54 -9.17 -7.26
C TYR A 590 -1.95 -9.70 -7.06
N VAL A 591 -2.22 -10.33 -5.91
CA VAL A 591 -3.52 -10.88 -5.56
C VAL A 591 -4.07 -10.14 -4.34
N PRO A 592 -5.19 -9.42 -4.43
CA PRO A 592 -5.81 -8.83 -3.25
C PRO A 592 -6.54 -9.90 -2.43
N SER A 593 -6.53 -9.75 -1.10
CA SER A 593 -7.29 -10.59 -0.16
C SER A 593 -8.08 -9.70 0.80
N LYS A 594 -9.23 -10.18 1.20
CA LYS A 594 -10.07 -9.47 2.15
C LYS A 594 -9.42 -9.36 3.53
N MET A 595 -9.73 -8.31 4.26
CA MET A 595 -9.18 -8.07 5.59
C MET A 595 -9.68 -9.10 6.63
N ASP A 596 -10.81 -9.73 6.38
CA ASP A 596 -11.34 -10.82 7.23
C ASP A 596 -10.70 -12.18 6.96
N TYR A 597 -9.89 -12.30 5.86
CA TYR A 597 -9.21 -13.52 5.41
C TYR A 597 -10.13 -14.67 4.98
N SER A 598 -11.43 -14.42 4.82
CA SER A 598 -12.39 -15.47 4.45
C SER A 598 -12.16 -16.04 3.04
N ASP A 599 -11.51 -15.28 2.15
CA ASP A 599 -11.14 -15.71 0.80
C ASP A 599 -9.76 -16.39 0.70
N LEU A 600 -8.94 -16.31 1.76
CA LEU A 600 -7.52 -16.66 1.68
C LEU A 600 -7.26 -18.13 1.34
N PHE A 601 -8.01 -19.05 1.95
CA PHE A 601 -7.88 -20.49 1.62
C PHE A 601 -8.42 -20.81 0.22
N SER A 602 -9.44 -20.09 -0.26
CA SER A 602 -9.96 -20.23 -1.62
C SER A 602 -8.94 -19.73 -2.66
N ILE A 603 -8.27 -18.60 -2.39
CA ILE A 603 -7.14 -18.08 -3.20
C ILE A 603 -6.02 -19.12 -3.27
N MET A 604 -5.61 -19.67 -2.11
CA MET A 604 -4.55 -20.66 -2.06
C MET A 604 -4.96 -21.97 -2.74
N SER A 605 -6.22 -22.39 -2.61
CA SER A 605 -6.76 -23.56 -3.30
C SER A 605 -6.74 -23.40 -4.82
N PHE A 606 -7.05 -22.22 -5.33
CA PHE A 606 -6.98 -21.94 -6.76
C PHE A 606 -5.55 -22.03 -7.30
N PHE A 607 -4.59 -21.38 -6.68
CA PHE A 607 -3.22 -21.35 -7.21
C PHE A 607 -2.41 -22.61 -6.94
N ARG A 608 -2.44 -23.11 -5.70
CA ARG A 608 -1.64 -24.28 -5.28
C ARG A 608 -2.35 -25.60 -5.52
N GLY A 609 -3.65 -25.59 -5.71
CA GLY A 609 -4.49 -26.77 -5.73
C GLY A 609 -4.90 -27.25 -4.34
N THR A 610 -5.90 -28.12 -4.29
CA THR A 610 -6.41 -28.71 -3.04
C THR A 610 -5.36 -29.58 -2.34
N PRO A 611 -5.51 -29.90 -1.04
CA PRO A 611 -4.64 -30.87 -0.36
C PRO A 611 -4.58 -32.25 -1.05
N SER A 612 -5.60 -32.61 -1.83
CA SER A 612 -5.61 -33.81 -2.67
C SER A 612 -4.86 -33.65 -4.00
N GLY A 613 -4.26 -32.47 -4.28
CA GLY A 613 -3.43 -32.20 -5.47
C GLY A 613 -4.22 -31.87 -6.74
N ARG A 614 -5.50 -31.52 -6.65
CA ARG A 614 -6.34 -31.17 -7.80
C ARG A 614 -6.43 -29.66 -8.00
N GLY A 615 -6.55 -29.21 -9.25
CA GLY A 615 -6.97 -27.87 -9.63
C GLY A 615 -5.91 -26.78 -9.46
N ALA A 616 -4.60 -27.10 -9.49
CA ALA A 616 -3.53 -26.13 -9.34
C ALA A 616 -3.33 -25.26 -10.59
N HIS A 617 -3.17 -23.93 -10.40
CA HIS A 617 -2.87 -22.97 -11.45
C HIS A 617 -1.46 -22.36 -11.26
N ASP A 618 -0.44 -23.24 -11.18
CA ASP A 618 0.94 -22.85 -10.85
C ASP A 618 1.55 -21.89 -11.89
N GLU A 619 1.28 -22.09 -13.17
CA GLU A 619 1.78 -21.21 -14.23
C GLU A 619 1.09 -19.83 -14.22
N VAL A 620 -0.21 -19.77 -13.90
CA VAL A 620 -0.91 -18.49 -13.66
C VAL A 620 -0.24 -17.72 -12.52
N ALA A 621 0.03 -18.40 -11.40
CA ALA A 621 0.73 -17.81 -10.26
C ALA A 621 2.14 -17.30 -10.66
N ARG A 622 2.90 -18.09 -11.44
CA ARG A 622 4.24 -17.70 -11.91
C ARG A 622 4.18 -16.41 -12.74
N ARG A 623 3.21 -16.28 -13.64
CA ARG A 623 3.05 -15.08 -14.48
C ARG A 623 2.68 -13.85 -13.66
N ILE A 624 1.80 -13.98 -12.65
CA ILE A 624 1.48 -12.89 -11.72
C ILE A 624 2.74 -12.45 -10.96
N ALA A 625 3.57 -13.39 -10.48
CA ALA A 625 4.82 -13.07 -9.79
C ALA A 625 5.80 -12.29 -10.68
N LEU A 626 5.98 -12.73 -11.94
CA LEU A 626 6.82 -12.04 -12.91
C LEU A 626 6.28 -10.66 -13.28
N ASN A 627 4.97 -10.51 -13.42
CA ASN A 627 4.33 -9.22 -13.65
C ASN A 627 4.54 -8.28 -12.47
N GLY A 628 4.48 -8.78 -11.23
CA GLY A 628 4.78 -8.02 -10.03
C GLY A 628 6.21 -7.47 -10.04
N GLN A 629 7.19 -8.31 -10.37
CA GLN A 629 8.58 -7.89 -10.53
C GLN A 629 8.73 -6.83 -11.62
N CYS A 630 8.14 -7.08 -12.80
CA CYS A 630 8.22 -6.18 -13.93
C CYS A 630 7.55 -4.84 -13.63
N TRP A 631 6.40 -4.87 -12.93
CA TRP A 631 5.71 -3.66 -12.52
C TRP A 631 6.59 -2.79 -11.60
N VAL A 632 7.23 -3.39 -10.58
CA VAL A 632 8.15 -2.64 -9.70
C VAL A 632 9.34 -2.09 -10.46
N GLU A 633 9.94 -2.87 -11.35
CA GLU A 633 11.08 -2.40 -12.16
C GLU A 633 10.76 -1.22 -13.07
N ARG A 634 9.52 -1.11 -13.51
CA ARG A 634 9.11 -0.11 -14.49
C ARG A 634 8.30 1.05 -13.92
N THR A 635 7.78 0.93 -12.70
CA THR A 635 6.88 1.93 -12.11
C THR A 635 7.17 2.29 -10.65
N TRP A 636 8.15 1.62 -10.02
CA TRP A 636 8.52 1.91 -8.63
C TRP A 636 10.01 2.20 -8.48
N ARG A 637 10.61 2.75 -9.52
CA ARG A 637 12.00 3.24 -9.48
C ARG A 637 12.06 4.56 -8.70
N ARG A 638 13.27 4.96 -8.32
CA ARG A 638 13.49 6.27 -7.69
C ARG A 638 12.92 7.41 -8.55
N GLU A 639 13.12 7.34 -9.87
CA GLU A 639 12.63 8.31 -10.85
C GLU A 639 11.10 8.38 -10.88
N ASP A 640 10.40 7.26 -10.69
CA ASP A 640 8.94 7.22 -10.60
C ASP A 640 8.44 7.89 -9.33
N LEU A 641 9.09 7.63 -8.18
CA LEU A 641 8.81 8.32 -6.92
C LEU A 641 9.07 9.82 -7.05
N GLN A 642 10.16 10.21 -7.71
CA GLN A 642 10.51 11.60 -7.98
C GLN A 642 9.49 12.27 -8.91
N ALA A 643 9.03 11.60 -9.96
CA ALA A 643 8.01 12.13 -10.88
C ALA A 643 6.67 12.38 -10.15
N TYR A 644 6.25 11.46 -9.27
CA TYR A 644 5.06 11.64 -8.44
C TYR A 644 5.23 12.82 -7.48
N MET A 645 6.34 12.89 -6.74
CA MET A 645 6.60 13.99 -5.80
C MET A 645 6.76 15.32 -6.49
N PHE A 646 7.40 15.35 -7.66
CA PHE A 646 7.49 16.57 -8.46
C PHE A 646 6.09 17.08 -8.84
N ARG A 647 5.24 16.18 -9.34
CA ARG A 647 3.86 16.53 -9.67
C ARG A 647 3.08 17.00 -8.43
N LEU A 648 3.18 16.28 -7.32
CA LEU A 648 2.54 16.67 -6.06
C LEU A 648 2.97 18.07 -5.62
N TYR A 649 4.26 18.40 -5.67
CA TYR A 649 4.76 19.69 -5.23
C TYR A 649 4.38 20.85 -6.15
N LEU A 650 4.24 20.62 -7.46
CA LEU A 650 3.67 21.63 -8.36
C LEU A 650 2.20 21.94 -8.00
N GLU A 651 1.40 20.90 -7.77
CA GLU A 651 0.01 21.05 -7.37
C GLU A 651 -0.13 21.71 -5.98
N TYR A 652 0.72 21.29 -5.04
CA TYR A 652 0.73 21.84 -3.69
C TYR A 652 1.20 23.31 -3.68
N ALA A 653 2.24 23.65 -4.41
CA ALA A 653 2.71 25.03 -4.56
C ALA A 653 1.60 25.94 -5.12
N ARG A 654 0.85 25.45 -6.13
CA ARG A 654 -0.33 26.17 -6.64
C ARG A 654 -1.39 26.31 -5.56
N LEU A 655 -1.73 25.22 -4.87
CA LEU A 655 -2.78 25.17 -3.85
C LEU A 655 -2.56 26.23 -2.76
N VAL A 656 -1.32 26.31 -2.25
CA VAL A 656 -0.99 27.21 -1.12
C VAL A 656 -0.60 28.63 -1.53
N SER A 657 -0.50 28.90 -2.83
CA SER A 657 -0.11 30.22 -3.34
C SER A 657 -1.21 31.27 -3.11
N PRO A 658 -0.87 32.50 -2.72
CA PRO A 658 -1.80 33.63 -2.75
C PRO A 658 -2.42 33.87 -4.14
N ASP A 659 -1.73 33.46 -5.19
CA ASP A 659 -2.14 33.60 -6.59
C ASP A 659 -2.92 32.36 -7.12
N ARG A 660 -3.37 31.45 -6.23
CA ARG A 660 -4.08 30.20 -6.57
C ARG A 660 -5.29 30.42 -7.49
N ASP A 661 -6.07 31.45 -7.19
CA ASP A 661 -7.39 31.67 -7.79
C ASP A 661 -7.37 32.66 -8.95
N ASN A 662 -6.21 33.23 -9.33
CA ASN A 662 -6.08 34.26 -10.38
C ASN A 662 -5.39 33.77 -11.67
N GLY A 663 -5.12 32.47 -11.78
CA GLY A 663 -4.52 31.82 -12.96
C GLY A 663 -3.01 32.05 -13.15
N LYS A 664 -2.33 32.77 -12.27
CA LYS A 664 -0.86 32.97 -12.38
C LYS A 664 -0.05 31.72 -12.06
N MET A 665 -0.66 30.76 -11.38
CA MET A 665 -0.07 29.47 -11.03
C MET A 665 -0.44 28.36 -12.04
N ASP A 666 -1.06 28.73 -13.16
CA ASP A 666 -1.43 27.80 -14.22
C ASP A 666 -0.34 27.72 -15.30
N TYR A 667 -0.20 26.54 -15.88
CA TYR A 667 0.57 26.30 -17.10
C TYR A 667 -0.34 26.44 -18.32
N ILE A 668 0.09 27.19 -19.30
CA ILE A 668 -0.62 27.41 -20.56
C ILE A 668 0.32 27.04 -21.70
N LEU A 669 -0.11 26.17 -22.59
CA LEU A 669 0.66 25.80 -23.78
C LEU A 669 1.01 27.04 -24.61
N PRO A 670 2.23 27.13 -25.14
CA PRO A 670 2.63 28.20 -26.04
C PRO A 670 1.64 28.38 -27.21
N GLY A 671 1.17 29.60 -27.45
CA GLY A 671 0.20 29.90 -28.49
C GLY A 671 -1.28 29.75 -28.10
N GLN A 672 -1.59 29.27 -26.90
CA GLN A 672 -2.94 29.26 -26.34
C GLN A 672 -3.14 30.53 -25.49
N HIS A 673 -4.33 31.15 -25.59
CA HIS A 673 -4.69 32.26 -24.70
C HIS A 673 -5.22 31.70 -23.36
N SER A 674 -4.89 32.39 -22.28
CA SER A 674 -5.46 32.09 -20.97
C SER A 674 -6.96 32.47 -21.02
N ASN A 675 -7.79 31.47 -21.23
CA ASN A 675 -9.20 31.60 -20.91
C ASN A 675 -9.31 31.53 -19.38
N THR A 676 -9.14 32.67 -18.72
CA THR A 676 -9.54 32.82 -17.33
C THR A 676 -11.06 32.80 -17.29
N HIS A 677 -11.64 31.59 -17.38
CA HIS A 677 -13.01 31.40 -16.95
C HIS A 677 -12.99 31.11 -15.45
N PRO A 678 -13.69 31.93 -14.65
CA PRO A 678 -14.13 31.45 -13.36
C PRO A 678 -14.89 30.16 -13.61
N VAL A 679 -14.64 29.16 -12.83
CA VAL A 679 -15.28 27.83 -12.93
C VAL A 679 -16.79 28.07 -13.12
N VAL A 680 -17.28 27.84 -14.33
CA VAL A 680 -18.71 27.91 -14.63
C VAL A 680 -19.29 26.55 -14.32
N ALA A 681 -20.32 26.59 -13.47
CA ALA A 681 -21.11 25.46 -13.03
C ALA A 681 -21.59 24.56 -14.17
N ASP A 682 -21.46 23.30 -13.92
CA ASP A 682 -22.36 22.17 -14.15
C ASP A 682 -23.26 22.20 -15.40
N LYS A 683 -22.98 21.26 -16.31
CA LYS A 683 -24.07 20.53 -16.98
C LYS A 683 -23.93 19.08 -16.55
N GLY A 684 -24.85 18.67 -15.67
CA GLY A 684 -24.98 17.29 -15.22
C GLY A 684 -24.87 16.31 -16.38
N GLY A 685 -23.84 15.54 -16.36
CA GLY A 685 -23.61 14.39 -17.21
C GLY A 685 -23.11 13.29 -16.32
N GLU A 686 -23.94 12.27 -16.13
CA GLU A 686 -23.51 10.97 -15.65
C GLU A 686 -22.24 10.60 -16.41
N VAL A 687 -21.21 10.22 -15.67
CA VAL A 687 -19.97 9.66 -16.26
C VAL A 687 -20.36 8.27 -16.80
N HIS A 688 -20.83 8.25 -18.03
CA HIS A 688 -20.82 7.02 -18.81
C HIS A 688 -19.36 6.65 -19.05
N VAL A 689 -18.92 5.60 -18.41
CA VAL A 689 -17.74 4.84 -18.83
C VAL A 689 -18.04 4.37 -20.25
N PRO A 690 -17.27 4.79 -21.28
CA PRO A 690 -17.51 4.25 -22.62
C PRO A 690 -17.19 2.75 -22.56
N VAL A 691 -18.20 1.94 -22.81
CA VAL A 691 -18.03 0.52 -23.17
C VAL A 691 -17.11 0.51 -24.37
N ALA A 692 -16.04 -0.27 -24.28
CA ALA A 692 -15.03 -0.41 -25.33
C ALA A 692 -15.71 -0.65 -26.66
N ALA A 693 -15.42 0.22 -27.64
CA ALA A 693 -15.81 -0.02 -29.01
C ALA A 693 -15.16 -1.33 -29.49
N GLU A 694 -15.97 -2.22 -30.05
CA GLU A 694 -15.51 -3.42 -30.73
C GLU A 694 -14.38 -3.06 -31.70
N VAL A 695 -13.19 -3.63 -31.48
CA VAL A 695 -12.09 -3.57 -32.43
C VAL A 695 -12.44 -4.54 -33.55
N VAL A 696 -12.96 -4.02 -34.64
CA VAL A 696 -13.10 -4.77 -35.88
C VAL A 696 -11.69 -5.04 -36.40
N PRO A 697 -11.30 -6.30 -36.63
CA PRO A 697 -9.99 -6.60 -37.23
C PRO A 697 -9.90 -6.05 -38.66
N PRO A 698 -8.72 -5.60 -39.12
CA PRO A 698 -8.58 -5.12 -40.50
C PRO A 698 -8.84 -6.28 -41.52
N MET A 699 -9.71 -6.03 -42.47
CA MET A 699 -9.87 -6.91 -43.60
C MET A 699 -8.56 -6.97 -44.37
N VAL A 700 -8.06 -8.17 -44.56
CA VAL A 700 -6.96 -8.48 -45.49
C VAL A 700 -7.59 -8.53 -46.86
N ASP A 701 -7.24 -7.55 -47.70
CA ASP A 701 -7.49 -7.65 -49.15
C ASP A 701 -6.56 -8.69 -49.76
N GLU A 702 -7.09 -9.46 -50.70
CA GLU A 702 -6.44 -10.57 -51.45
C GLU A 702 -5.10 -10.20 -52.10
#